data_819695d4e4907c3e5b5561e15c78da7e
#
_entry.id   819695d4e4907c3e5b5561e15c78da7e
#
_cell.length_a   1.000
_cell.length_b   1.000
_cell.length_c   1.000
_cell.angle_alpha   90.00
_cell.angle_beta   90.00
_cell.angle_gamma   90.00
#
_symmetry.space_group_name_H-M   'P 1'
#
loop_
_entity.id
_entity.type
_entity.pdbx_description
1 polymer ?
#
loop_
_entity_poly.entity_id
_entity_poly.type
_entity_poly.pdbx_seq_one_letter_code
_entity_poly.pdbx_strand_id
1 'polypeptide(L)'
;MTSQTSPYRVVLGIALTPVLALAAAAPAAAHPAAAGTATGTTAATAVETRAPGPWGARTLHAANPVPASASGGLNVLESAGNGALVSLTGDGLSRSTRIRPAGGTRWLAPQTWPDAGGYNTELVSLGDGSVRLVWRAERADDHNNYWLKVATLAPGATAFSAPEYVAAVPEKGYHHLAAAPDGRLVAVWSASGVVKAAGKAGPRAAWTAPADLNTQPPSGSRDVSALDLAVAKDGTALVVWQWQASKAVVALEKAPGASAWTAVENFPVPGVDLARPKAFAGPQGGFDVFYDDNAHLMHTRRSAGATQWSTPRSAADYGSTSGMTAPVHLPNGDLFVAGGPGYATGPWYAVRSAATGAWQPYAQPFSTHKKVRAVDAAATSGGTVTVTWREGYSGEEYTMAAVFKGGTWSAPRRLSATTARSTGAPQVAADALGRPVVLWDEYRLTATDSIVLDGVQQATTTSRALPGWGDYTDDGKPDLLGRDGTGLKVYTGTATKLSAGKRTSSWPTGTLVLPYGDLDGDRCNDVFVRYPKGEARVYPTVCGGLPDQQSFHVKVSSDWSGYDTVVSPGDVTGDGRADLLTRSASTGKLYVYANNGAGGFKARSLAGSGFGGYKKLIAAGDLDGDGKNDLLALDASNELWRFRGTGTSAFKPRSLVFKDWGTSYKDVVGGLDLSGDGRADLISLDKTGHAWLNRGNGHGGFDNRTQAGKTTNWSGIRIS
;
A
#
# COMPACT_ATOMS: atom_id res chain seq x y z
N MET A 1 27.94 3.47 54.89
CA MET A 1 28.50 4.70 55.51
C MET A 1 28.59 5.73 54.41
N THR A 2 27.72 6.74 54.55
CA THR A 2 27.85 8.16 54.19
C THR A 2 28.12 8.48 52.69
N SER A 3 27.17 8.85 51.91
CA SER A 3 26.41 10.13 51.78
C SER A 3 27.27 11.32 51.37
N GLN A 4 26.93 11.94 50.21
CA GLN A 4 26.70 13.39 50.04
C GLN A 4 26.55 13.66 48.54
N THR A 5 25.43 13.96 47.99
CA THR A 5 24.65 15.22 47.85
C THR A 5 25.38 16.39 47.21
N SER A 6 24.98 16.72 46.01
CA SER A 6 24.56 18.01 45.37
C SER A 6 25.15 19.31 46.02
N PRO A 7 25.04 20.49 45.44
CA PRO A 7 24.33 21.04 44.26
C PRO A 7 25.12 22.15 43.52
N TYR A 8 24.53 22.81 42.45
CA TYR A 8 24.54 24.26 42.22
C TYR A 8 23.90 24.60 40.88
N ARG A 9 22.85 25.26 40.90
CA ARG A 9 22.44 26.67 41.01
C ARG A 9 22.83 27.57 39.82
N VAL A 10 21.79 27.92 39.15
CA VAL A 10 21.38 29.12 38.43
C VAL A 10 22.13 30.40 38.79
N VAL A 11 22.53 31.19 37.77
CA VAL A 11 22.57 32.66 37.83
C VAL A 11 22.00 33.26 36.53
N LEU A 12 21.10 34.16 36.75
CA LEU A 12 20.38 35.03 35.85
C LEU A 12 21.22 36.27 35.46
N GLY A 13 20.88 36.85 34.28
CA GLY A 13 20.93 38.28 34.12
C GLY A 13 21.77 38.72 32.90
N ILE A 14 21.37 39.45 32.01
CA ILE A 14 20.67 40.70 31.80
C ILE A 14 20.78 41.06 30.30
N ALA A 15 19.72 41.58 29.77
CA ALA A 15 19.55 42.12 28.42
C ALA A 15 20.44 43.33 28.08
N LEU A 16 20.71 43.52 26.78
CA LEU A 16 20.76 44.84 26.14
C LEU A 16 20.66 44.72 24.60
N THR A 17 19.71 45.34 24.03
CA THR A 17 19.43 45.67 22.63
C THR A 17 20.16 46.93 22.21
N PRO A 18 20.00 47.48 20.97
CA PRO A 18 20.37 46.95 19.66
C PRO A 18 21.30 47.92 18.93
N VAL A 19 21.97 47.51 17.87
CA VAL A 19 22.56 48.43 16.88
C VAL A 19 22.21 47.94 15.48
N LEU A 20 21.42 48.79 14.82
CA LEU A 20 21.16 48.77 13.39
C LEU A 20 22.46 49.07 12.63
N ALA A 21 22.86 48.18 11.71
CA ALA A 21 23.79 48.55 10.65
C ALA A 21 23.18 48.17 9.30
N LEU A 22 22.81 49.18 8.57
CA LEU A 22 22.47 49.16 7.14
C LEU A 22 23.72 48.77 6.36
N ALA A 23 23.68 47.68 5.59
CA ALA A 23 24.69 47.42 4.56
C ALA A 23 23.97 47.20 3.22
N ALA A 24 24.43 47.95 2.25
CA ALA A 24 23.89 48.15 0.92
C ALA A 24 23.88 46.88 0.07
N ALA A 25 22.82 46.71 -0.72
CA ALA A 25 22.69 45.70 -1.76
C ALA A 25 23.63 46.02 -2.94
N ALA A 26 24.41 45.04 -3.36
CA ALA A 26 25.08 45.03 -4.65
C ALA A 26 24.16 44.42 -5.73
N PRO A 27 24.19 44.92 -6.98
CA PRO A 27 23.26 44.50 -8.01
C PRO A 27 23.62 43.12 -8.60
N ALA A 28 22.59 42.30 -8.79
CA ALA A 28 22.65 41.05 -9.51
C ALA A 28 22.95 41.28 -10.99
N ALA A 29 23.96 40.62 -11.51
CA ALA A 29 24.29 40.60 -12.95
C ALA A 29 23.19 39.86 -13.73
N ALA A 30 22.62 40.55 -14.69
CA ALA A 30 21.67 40.02 -15.64
C ALA A 30 22.40 39.11 -16.66
N HIS A 31 21.93 37.89 -16.82
CA HIS A 31 22.27 37.03 -17.97
C HIS A 31 21.27 37.29 -19.11
N PRO A 32 21.73 37.32 -20.37
CA PRO A 32 20.88 37.68 -21.49
C PRO A 32 19.85 36.56 -21.80
N ALA A 33 18.62 37.00 -22.00
CA ALA A 33 17.53 36.17 -22.46
C ALA A 33 17.76 35.78 -23.93
N ALA A 34 17.83 34.48 -24.20
CA ALA A 34 17.70 33.94 -25.55
C ALA A 34 16.21 33.96 -25.94
N ALA A 35 15.88 34.72 -26.98
CA ALA A 35 14.57 34.71 -27.60
C ALA A 35 14.32 33.36 -28.30
N GLY A 36 13.50 32.51 -27.68
CA GLY A 36 12.94 31.33 -28.27
C GLY A 36 11.47 31.56 -28.60
N THR A 37 11.13 31.44 -29.85
CA THR A 37 9.79 31.50 -30.42
C THR A 37 8.81 30.58 -29.69
N ALA A 38 7.77 31.17 -29.12
CA ALA A 38 6.66 30.45 -28.52
C ALA A 38 5.83 29.80 -29.64
N THR A 39 6.04 28.50 -29.86
CA THR A 39 5.02 27.67 -30.48
C THR A 39 4.09 27.18 -29.37
N GLY A 40 2.82 27.55 -29.48
CA GLY A 40 1.79 27.18 -28.54
C GLY A 40 1.67 25.65 -28.43
N THR A 41 2.20 25.12 -27.36
CA THR A 41 1.80 23.82 -26.85
C THR A 41 0.56 24.00 -26.01
N THR A 42 -0.59 23.64 -26.54
CA THR A 42 -1.77 23.31 -25.75
C THR A 42 -1.31 22.46 -24.58
N ALA A 43 -1.53 22.96 -23.36
CA ALA A 43 -1.38 22.16 -22.16
C ALA A 43 -2.21 20.90 -22.35
N ALA A 44 -1.56 19.80 -22.63
CA ALA A 44 -2.16 18.50 -22.48
C ALA A 44 -2.53 18.40 -20.99
N THR A 45 -3.82 18.46 -20.70
CA THR A 45 -4.37 18.00 -19.45
C THR A 45 -3.74 16.64 -19.19
N ALA A 46 -2.88 16.57 -18.18
CA ALA A 46 -2.34 15.33 -17.70
C ALA A 46 -3.56 14.45 -17.37
N VAL A 47 -3.87 13.52 -18.26
CA VAL A 47 -4.73 12.41 -17.91
C VAL A 47 -3.99 11.74 -16.76
N GLU A 48 -4.51 11.88 -15.54
CA GLU A 48 -4.06 11.09 -14.40
C GLU A 48 -4.08 9.65 -14.86
N THR A 49 -2.91 9.11 -15.21
CA THR A 49 -2.79 7.70 -15.49
C THR A 49 -3.07 7.01 -14.17
N ARG A 50 -4.27 6.49 -14.08
CA ARG A 50 -4.84 5.80 -12.93
C ARG A 50 -3.79 4.86 -12.35
N ALA A 51 -3.43 5.06 -11.09
CA ALA A 51 -2.54 4.17 -10.37
C ALA A 51 -2.98 2.71 -10.55
N PRO A 52 -2.06 1.75 -10.58
CA PRO A 52 -2.42 0.35 -10.67
C PRO A 52 -3.47 0.05 -9.61
N GLY A 53 -4.44 -0.70 -10.01
CA GLY A 53 -5.73 -0.90 -9.38
C GLY A 53 -5.72 -1.03 -7.86
N PRO A 54 -6.88 -0.87 -7.27
CA PRO A 54 -7.05 -0.83 -5.84
C PRO A 54 -6.61 -2.12 -5.17
N TRP A 55 -6.21 -1.99 -3.96
CA TRP A 55 -5.94 -3.10 -3.08
C TRP A 55 -7.22 -3.90 -2.86
N GLY A 56 -7.18 -5.21 -3.06
CA GLY A 56 -8.26 -6.12 -2.71
C GLY A 56 -8.48 -6.18 -1.20
N ALA A 57 -9.52 -6.88 -0.80
CA ALA A 57 -9.77 -7.17 0.60
C ALA A 57 -8.55 -7.79 1.26
N ARG A 58 -8.23 -7.36 2.48
CA ARG A 58 -7.22 -8.03 3.29
C ARG A 58 -7.70 -9.44 3.61
N THR A 59 -6.79 -10.38 3.59
CA THR A 59 -7.08 -11.78 3.95
C THR A 59 -6.04 -12.27 4.96
N LEU A 60 -6.43 -13.18 5.84
CA LEU A 60 -5.50 -13.80 6.77
C LEU A 60 -4.51 -14.67 5.98
N HIS A 61 -3.22 -14.35 6.10
CA HIS A 61 -2.14 -15.13 5.50
C HIS A 61 -1.70 -16.27 6.42
N ALA A 62 -1.47 -15.98 7.70
CA ALA A 62 -1.12 -16.94 8.72
C ALA A 62 -1.68 -16.52 10.07
N ALA A 63 -2.29 -17.46 10.80
CA ALA A 63 -2.59 -17.24 12.22
C ALA A 63 -1.26 -17.14 12.97
N ASN A 64 -1.14 -16.15 13.82
CA ASN A 64 0.05 -16.01 14.64
C ASN A 64 -0.19 -16.71 15.99
N PRO A 65 0.52 -17.78 16.31
CA PRO A 65 0.36 -18.51 17.57
C PRO A 65 0.99 -17.81 18.78
N VAL A 66 1.59 -16.61 18.61
CA VAL A 66 2.47 -16.02 19.63
C VAL A 66 1.72 -15.35 20.77
N PRO A 67 2.13 -15.59 22.04
CA PRO A 67 1.70 -14.82 23.18
C PRO A 67 2.09 -13.33 23.05
N ALA A 68 1.25 -12.46 23.59
CA ALA A 68 1.31 -11.01 23.51
C ALA A 68 2.59 -10.31 23.99
N SER A 69 3.59 -11.02 24.47
CA SER A 69 4.84 -10.48 25.00
C SER A 69 6.03 -10.49 24.04
N ALA A 70 5.88 -11.04 22.86
CA ALA A 70 6.99 -11.10 21.90
C ALA A 70 6.96 -9.87 20.97
N SER A 71 8.08 -9.20 20.86
CA SER A 71 8.40 -8.25 19.79
C SER A 71 8.00 -8.83 18.44
N GLY A 72 7.24 -8.11 17.64
CA GLY A 72 6.56 -8.51 16.41
C GLY A 72 7.30 -9.57 15.59
N GLY A 73 6.54 -10.52 15.07
CA GLY A 73 7.08 -11.62 14.28
C GLY A 73 7.91 -11.12 13.10
N LEU A 74 8.95 -11.85 12.72
CA LEU A 74 9.67 -11.57 11.50
C LEU A 74 8.78 -11.96 10.30
N ASN A 75 8.42 -10.98 9.49
CA ASN A 75 7.79 -11.24 8.19
C ASN A 75 8.81 -10.93 7.11
N VAL A 76 9.04 -11.88 6.23
CA VAL A 76 9.83 -11.69 5.01
C VAL A 76 8.98 -12.19 3.85
N LEU A 77 8.95 -11.43 2.78
CA LEU A 77 8.26 -11.78 1.55
C LEU A 77 9.21 -11.60 0.37
N GLU A 78 9.48 -12.69 -0.33
CA GLU A 78 10.35 -12.68 -1.50
C GLU A 78 9.60 -13.13 -2.75
N SER A 79 9.96 -12.54 -3.87
CA SER A 79 9.55 -12.99 -5.20
C SER A 79 10.68 -13.77 -5.83
N ALA A 80 10.47 -15.05 -6.06
CA ALA A 80 11.39 -15.87 -6.85
C ALA A 80 11.45 -15.37 -8.31
N GLY A 81 12.53 -15.64 -9.00
CA GLY A 81 12.74 -15.17 -10.38
C GLY A 81 11.68 -15.66 -11.39
N ASN A 82 10.95 -16.72 -11.09
CA ASN A 82 9.81 -17.22 -11.87
C ASN A 82 8.46 -16.60 -11.46
N GLY A 83 8.46 -15.66 -10.49
CA GLY A 83 7.26 -15.00 -9.98
C GLY A 83 6.46 -15.78 -8.93
N ALA A 84 6.99 -16.90 -8.43
CA ALA A 84 6.45 -17.52 -7.22
C ALA A 84 6.75 -16.61 -6.02
N LEU A 85 5.86 -16.59 -5.04
CA LEU A 85 6.08 -15.86 -3.79
C LEU A 85 6.39 -16.83 -2.66
N VAL A 86 7.34 -16.45 -1.83
CA VAL A 86 7.74 -17.18 -0.63
C VAL A 86 7.64 -16.24 0.56
N SER A 87 6.86 -16.64 1.55
CA SER A 87 6.77 -15.91 2.82
C SER A 87 7.47 -16.68 3.93
N LEU A 88 8.08 -15.93 4.85
CA LEU A 88 8.62 -16.41 6.10
C LEU A 88 7.92 -15.69 7.24
N THR A 89 7.29 -16.44 8.11
CA THR A 89 6.57 -15.92 9.28
C THR A 89 6.92 -16.73 10.52
N GLY A 90 6.73 -16.19 11.71
CA GLY A 90 6.92 -16.96 12.95
C GLY A 90 7.18 -16.11 14.18
N ASP A 91 7.39 -16.75 15.29
CA ASP A 91 7.25 -16.22 16.64
C ASP A 91 8.55 -16.01 17.43
N GLY A 92 9.67 -16.04 16.81
CA GLY A 92 10.96 -15.93 17.51
C GLY A 92 11.55 -17.27 17.96
N LEU A 93 10.76 -18.32 18.17
CA LEU A 93 11.22 -19.66 18.53
C LEU A 93 11.20 -20.61 17.35
N SER A 94 10.23 -20.44 16.44
CA SER A 94 10.13 -21.23 15.22
C SER A 94 9.75 -20.35 14.04
N ARG A 95 10.02 -20.81 12.83
CA ARG A 95 9.64 -20.14 11.58
C ARG A 95 8.80 -21.09 10.71
N SER A 96 7.97 -20.47 9.90
CA SER A 96 7.20 -21.19 8.89
C SER A 96 7.35 -20.48 7.56
N THR A 97 7.63 -21.27 6.52
CA THR A 97 7.60 -20.79 5.14
C THR A 97 6.32 -21.23 4.47
N ARG A 98 5.75 -20.37 3.64
CA ARG A 98 4.65 -20.68 2.72
C ARG A 98 5.04 -20.30 1.32
N ILE A 99 4.55 -21.05 0.35
CA ILE A 99 4.84 -20.85 -1.06
C ILE A 99 3.53 -20.57 -1.77
N ARG A 100 3.49 -19.53 -2.59
CA ARG A 100 2.45 -19.31 -3.58
C ARG A 100 3.07 -19.52 -4.95
N PRO A 101 2.74 -20.61 -5.67
CA PRO A 101 3.32 -20.92 -6.98
C PRO A 101 3.11 -19.77 -7.97
N ALA A 102 4.00 -19.66 -8.95
CA ALA A 102 3.87 -18.69 -10.03
C ALA A 102 2.51 -18.84 -10.72
N GLY A 103 1.79 -17.71 -10.89
CA GLY A 103 0.43 -17.72 -11.44
C GLY A 103 -0.67 -18.24 -10.51
N GLY A 104 -0.30 -18.85 -9.37
CA GLY A 104 -1.25 -19.33 -8.37
C GLY A 104 -1.86 -18.19 -7.55
N THR A 105 -3.09 -18.41 -7.07
CA THR A 105 -3.80 -17.47 -6.19
C THR A 105 -3.77 -17.89 -4.72
N ARG A 106 -3.42 -19.14 -4.43
CA ARG A 106 -3.44 -19.73 -3.08
C ARG A 106 -2.05 -20.06 -2.59
N TRP A 107 -1.85 -19.85 -1.29
CA TRP A 107 -0.67 -20.29 -0.57
C TRP A 107 -0.78 -21.78 -0.24
N LEU A 108 0.33 -22.51 -0.41
CA LEU A 108 0.44 -23.90 -0.01
C LEU A 108 0.49 -24.02 1.53
N ALA A 109 0.39 -25.27 2.03
CA ALA A 109 0.54 -25.56 3.45
C ALA A 109 1.91 -25.07 3.97
N PRO A 110 2.00 -24.61 5.23
CA PRO A 110 3.26 -24.15 5.79
C PRO A 110 4.24 -25.32 5.99
N GLN A 111 5.53 -25.02 5.74
CA GLN A 111 6.65 -25.87 6.18
C GLN A 111 7.30 -25.22 7.39
N THR A 112 7.38 -25.92 8.51
CA THR A 112 7.87 -25.40 9.79
C THR A 112 9.35 -25.71 10.00
N TRP A 113 10.07 -24.74 10.58
CA TRP A 113 11.50 -24.77 10.88
C TRP A 113 11.68 -24.51 12.37
N PRO A 114 11.67 -25.55 13.21
CA PRO A 114 11.64 -25.39 14.68
C PRO A 114 12.94 -24.81 15.24
N ASP A 115 14.05 -24.94 14.53
CA ASP A 115 15.37 -24.42 14.90
C ASP A 115 15.77 -23.11 14.20
N ALA A 116 14.85 -22.48 13.47
CA ALA A 116 15.08 -21.24 12.75
C ALA A 116 14.61 -19.98 13.52
N GLY A 117 14.43 -20.07 14.83
CA GLY A 117 13.83 -19.03 15.67
C GLY A 117 14.68 -17.79 15.95
N GLY A 118 15.94 -17.74 15.49
CA GLY A 118 16.82 -16.60 15.73
C GLY A 118 16.47 -15.33 14.93
N TYR A 119 17.01 -14.18 15.34
CA TYR A 119 16.78 -12.87 14.71
C TYR A 119 17.40 -12.74 13.30
N ASN A 120 18.23 -13.67 12.88
CA ASN A 120 19.01 -13.61 11.65
C ASN A 120 18.59 -14.72 10.66
N THR A 121 17.29 -14.83 10.40
CA THR A 121 16.77 -15.73 9.37
C THR A 121 16.48 -14.91 8.11
N GLU A 122 17.03 -15.31 6.98
CA GLU A 122 16.94 -14.61 5.69
C GLU A 122 16.32 -15.49 4.62
N LEU A 123 15.57 -14.86 3.72
CA LEU A 123 15.23 -15.42 2.42
C LEU A 123 16.06 -14.71 1.34
N VAL A 124 16.64 -15.49 0.44
CA VAL A 124 17.44 -14.97 -0.67
C VAL A 124 16.89 -15.53 -1.97
N SER A 125 16.34 -14.66 -2.80
CA SER A 125 15.82 -15.01 -4.13
C SER A 125 16.94 -15.00 -5.16
N LEU A 126 16.94 -15.96 -6.06
CA LEU A 126 17.92 -16.09 -7.14
C LEU A 126 17.29 -15.85 -8.51
N GLY A 127 18.09 -15.36 -9.44
CA GLY A 127 17.67 -15.11 -10.81
C GLY A 127 17.21 -16.35 -11.59
N ASP A 128 17.55 -17.56 -11.14
CA ASP A 128 17.09 -18.85 -11.69
C ASP A 128 15.70 -19.27 -11.16
N GLY A 129 15.07 -18.46 -10.33
CA GLY A 129 13.78 -18.73 -9.72
C GLY A 129 13.81 -19.56 -8.45
N SER A 130 15.00 -19.96 -7.98
CA SER A 130 15.14 -20.63 -6.69
C SER A 130 15.17 -19.62 -5.53
N VAL A 131 14.80 -20.09 -4.32
CA VAL A 131 14.89 -19.30 -3.08
C VAL A 131 15.67 -20.09 -2.04
N ARG A 132 16.49 -19.40 -1.27
CA ARG A 132 17.23 -19.96 -0.13
C ARG A 132 16.69 -19.40 1.17
N LEU A 133 16.45 -20.30 2.13
CA LEU A 133 16.25 -19.96 3.52
C LEU A 133 17.56 -20.17 4.26
N VAL A 134 18.04 -19.13 4.96
CA VAL A 134 19.32 -19.13 5.69
C VAL A 134 19.06 -18.80 7.14
N TRP A 135 19.62 -19.59 8.07
CA TRP A 135 19.47 -19.30 9.50
C TRP A 135 20.61 -19.86 10.34
N ARG A 136 20.71 -19.38 11.55
CA ARG A 136 21.58 -19.95 12.59
C ARG A 136 20.77 -20.89 13.47
N ALA A 137 21.24 -22.10 13.66
CA ALA A 137 20.65 -23.08 14.55
C ALA A 137 21.65 -23.43 15.67
N GLU A 138 21.17 -23.49 16.89
CA GLU A 138 21.96 -23.91 18.04
C GLU A 138 22.55 -25.31 17.84
N ARG A 139 23.77 -25.52 18.26
CA ARG A 139 24.40 -26.82 18.27
C ARG A 139 24.06 -27.56 19.57
N ALA A 140 23.59 -28.79 19.44
CA ALA A 140 23.27 -29.61 20.60
C ALA A 140 24.52 -30.02 21.42
N ASP A 141 25.70 -30.00 20.78
CA ASP A 141 26.99 -30.41 21.36
C ASP A 141 27.84 -29.22 21.83
N ASP A 142 27.49 -27.99 21.50
CA ASP A 142 28.25 -26.79 21.82
C ASP A 142 27.38 -25.54 21.78
N HIS A 143 26.85 -25.13 22.92
CA HIS A 143 25.95 -23.98 23.07
C HIS A 143 26.58 -22.61 22.76
N ASN A 144 27.90 -22.52 22.60
CA ASN A 144 28.59 -21.29 22.22
C ASN A 144 28.73 -21.14 20.70
N ASN A 145 28.48 -22.21 19.96
CA ASN A 145 28.54 -22.20 18.51
C ASN A 145 27.21 -22.64 17.90
N TYR A 146 26.91 -22.05 16.77
CA TYR A 146 25.71 -22.29 15.98
C TYR A 146 26.07 -22.87 14.62
N TRP A 147 25.21 -23.64 14.04
CA TRP A 147 25.31 -24.02 12.63
C TRP A 147 24.65 -22.95 11.76
N LEU A 148 25.39 -22.41 10.78
CA LEU A 148 24.80 -21.72 9.66
C LEU A 148 24.20 -22.76 8.71
N LYS A 149 22.89 -22.74 8.55
CA LYS A 149 22.12 -23.69 7.74
C LYS A 149 21.48 -23.00 6.54
N VAL A 150 21.31 -23.74 5.46
CA VAL A 150 20.65 -23.30 4.23
C VAL A 150 19.69 -24.38 3.75
N ALA A 151 18.44 -24.03 3.48
CA ALA A 151 17.49 -24.86 2.76
C ALA A 151 17.16 -24.23 1.40
N THR A 152 16.91 -25.07 0.41
CA THR A 152 16.68 -24.66 -0.98
C THR A 152 15.26 -24.94 -1.42
N LEU A 153 14.59 -23.94 -1.95
CA LEU A 153 13.40 -24.10 -2.77
C LEU A 153 13.82 -24.03 -4.25
N ALA A 154 13.80 -25.16 -4.93
CA ALA A 154 14.09 -25.20 -6.36
C ALA A 154 12.96 -24.53 -7.17
N PRO A 155 13.23 -24.03 -8.40
CA PRO A 155 12.21 -23.47 -9.27
C PRO A 155 11.04 -24.45 -9.48
N GLY A 156 9.81 -23.99 -9.20
CA GLY A 156 8.60 -24.81 -9.33
C GLY A 156 8.37 -25.83 -8.23
N ALA A 157 9.27 -25.96 -7.26
CA ALA A 157 9.08 -26.85 -6.11
C ALA A 157 7.97 -26.33 -5.17
N THR A 158 7.33 -27.23 -4.47
CA THR A 158 6.25 -26.98 -3.51
C THR A 158 6.70 -27.04 -2.06
N ALA A 159 7.97 -27.35 -1.81
CA ALA A 159 8.59 -27.41 -0.50
C ALA A 159 10.10 -27.13 -0.60
N PHE A 160 10.69 -26.64 0.48
CA PHE A 160 12.14 -26.53 0.62
C PHE A 160 12.77 -27.91 0.85
N SER A 161 14.02 -28.06 0.42
CA SER A 161 14.85 -29.21 0.71
C SER A 161 15.12 -29.38 2.21
N ALA A 162 15.68 -30.54 2.60
CA ALA A 162 16.34 -30.66 3.89
C ALA A 162 17.48 -29.62 4.02
N PRO A 163 17.77 -29.14 5.25
CA PRO A 163 18.86 -28.21 5.49
C PRO A 163 20.24 -28.78 5.17
N GLU A 164 21.10 -27.93 4.59
CA GLU A 164 22.53 -28.17 4.46
C GLU A 164 23.29 -27.33 5.50
N TYR A 165 24.42 -27.85 5.97
CA TYR A 165 25.32 -27.14 6.89
C TYR A 165 26.38 -26.41 6.10
N VAL A 166 26.52 -25.09 6.34
CA VAL A 166 27.53 -24.24 5.70
C VAL A 166 28.81 -24.19 6.53
N ALA A 167 28.68 -23.80 7.80
CA ALA A 167 29.81 -23.65 8.73
C ALA A 167 29.34 -23.60 10.19
N ALA A 168 30.27 -23.79 11.11
CA ALA A 168 30.09 -23.39 12.50
C ALA A 168 30.32 -21.88 12.60
N VAL A 169 29.42 -21.18 13.28
CA VAL A 169 29.41 -19.72 13.45
C VAL A 169 29.16 -19.35 14.92
N PRO A 170 29.64 -18.21 15.42
CA PRO A 170 29.34 -17.80 16.80
C PRO A 170 27.85 -17.45 16.96
N GLU A 171 27.38 -17.43 18.20
CA GLU A 171 26.02 -17.01 18.55
C GLU A 171 25.69 -15.60 18.00
N LYS A 172 26.60 -14.67 18.19
CA LYS A 172 26.44 -13.25 17.79
C LYS A 172 27.23 -12.95 16.53
N GLY A 173 26.76 -11.99 15.76
CA GLY A 173 27.40 -11.49 14.55
C GLY A 173 26.46 -11.45 13.35
N TYR A 174 26.97 -11.00 12.24
CA TYR A 174 26.26 -10.89 10.96
C TYR A 174 26.51 -12.14 10.12
N HIS A 175 25.57 -12.48 9.27
CA HIS A 175 25.77 -13.41 8.17
C HIS A 175 24.91 -13.01 7.00
N HIS A 176 25.38 -13.27 5.79
CA HIS A 176 24.62 -13.08 4.54
C HIS A 176 24.95 -14.20 3.57
N LEU A 177 23.98 -14.52 2.75
CA LEU A 177 24.11 -15.42 1.63
C LEU A 177 23.69 -14.71 0.35
N ALA A 178 24.49 -14.83 -0.70
CA ALA A 178 24.13 -14.38 -2.02
C ALA A 178 24.45 -15.45 -3.06
N ALA A 179 23.85 -15.34 -4.23
CA ALA A 179 24.03 -16.33 -5.28
C ALA A 179 24.12 -15.71 -6.65
N ALA A 180 24.93 -16.34 -7.49
CA ALA A 180 24.98 -16.08 -8.91
C ALA A 180 23.83 -16.77 -9.64
N PRO A 181 23.39 -16.29 -10.82
CA PRO A 181 22.35 -16.91 -11.63
C PRO A 181 22.64 -18.33 -12.08
N ASP A 182 23.90 -18.75 -12.09
CA ASP A 182 24.34 -20.10 -12.40
C ASP A 182 24.28 -21.08 -11.23
N GLY A 183 23.75 -20.62 -10.07
CA GLY A 183 23.59 -21.43 -8.87
C GLY A 183 24.81 -21.51 -7.97
N ARG A 184 25.90 -20.77 -8.28
CA ARG A 184 27.02 -20.59 -7.33
C ARG A 184 26.57 -19.76 -6.14
N LEU A 185 26.96 -20.20 -4.94
CA LEU A 185 26.62 -19.55 -3.68
C LEU A 185 27.87 -19.00 -2.99
N VAL A 186 27.70 -17.89 -2.31
CA VAL A 186 28.69 -17.34 -1.38
C VAL A 186 27.99 -17.02 -0.07
N ALA A 187 28.52 -17.53 1.03
CA ALA A 187 28.12 -17.16 2.38
C ALA A 187 29.26 -16.38 3.04
N VAL A 188 28.92 -15.31 3.76
CA VAL A 188 29.87 -14.52 4.57
C VAL A 188 29.30 -14.38 5.97
N TRP A 189 30.20 -14.33 6.97
CA TRP A 189 29.79 -14.08 8.35
C TRP A 189 30.92 -13.43 9.15
N SER A 190 30.55 -12.76 10.23
CA SER A 190 31.53 -12.22 11.20
C SER A 190 31.70 -13.20 12.36
N ALA A 191 32.95 -13.35 12.79
CA ALA A 191 33.35 -14.18 13.91
C ALA A 191 34.50 -13.52 14.64
N SER A 192 34.29 -13.02 15.88
CA SER A 192 35.34 -12.43 16.73
C SER A 192 36.19 -11.39 16.01
N GLY A 193 35.57 -10.45 15.28
CA GLY A 193 36.26 -9.38 14.55
C GLY A 193 36.77 -9.78 13.16
N VAL A 194 36.72 -11.05 12.81
CA VAL A 194 37.14 -11.56 11.49
C VAL A 194 35.90 -11.76 10.60
N VAL A 195 35.97 -11.33 9.35
CA VAL A 195 35.00 -11.67 8.32
C VAL A 195 35.44 -12.94 7.61
N LYS A 196 34.61 -13.93 7.58
CA LYS A 196 34.86 -15.24 6.94
C LYS A 196 33.92 -15.45 5.77
N ALA A 197 34.37 -16.27 4.81
CA ALA A 197 33.54 -16.65 3.66
C ALA A 197 33.69 -18.14 3.35
N ALA A 198 32.60 -18.73 2.84
CA ALA A 198 32.58 -20.04 2.19
C ALA A 198 31.82 -19.94 0.86
N GLY A 199 32.22 -20.73 -0.11
CA GLY A 199 31.59 -20.78 -1.42
C GLY A 199 31.08 -22.17 -1.76
N LYS A 200 30.11 -22.22 -2.67
CA LYS A 200 29.58 -23.45 -3.24
C LYS A 200 29.52 -23.28 -4.76
N ALA A 201 30.25 -24.12 -5.50
CA ALA A 201 30.42 -23.97 -6.95
C ALA A 201 29.17 -24.25 -7.78
N GLY A 202 28.11 -24.74 -7.17
CA GLY A 202 26.83 -25.07 -7.82
C GLY A 202 25.90 -25.83 -6.89
N PRO A 203 24.68 -26.12 -7.32
CA PRO A 203 23.62 -26.67 -6.44
C PRO A 203 24.00 -28.02 -5.78
N ARG A 204 24.83 -28.82 -6.45
CA ARG A 204 25.25 -30.15 -5.96
C ARG A 204 26.67 -30.18 -5.43
N ALA A 205 27.43 -29.08 -5.50
CA ALA A 205 28.78 -29.03 -4.97
C ALA A 205 28.75 -28.97 -3.42
N ALA A 206 29.84 -29.38 -2.79
CA ALA A 206 30.03 -29.15 -1.35
C ALA A 206 30.43 -27.68 -1.09
N TRP A 207 30.18 -27.21 0.13
CA TRP A 207 30.73 -25.96 0.61
C TRP A 207 32.24 -26.03 0.77
N THR A 208 32.95 -24.98 0.38
CA THR A 208 34.39 -24.88 0.66
C THR A 208 34.64 -24.71 2.16
N ALA A 209 35.84 -25.06 2.61
CA ALA A 209 36.25 -24.67 3.94
C ALA A 209 36.19 -23.13 4.10
N PRO A 210 35.82 -22.63 5.30
CA PRO A 210 35.81 -21.19 5.58
C PRO A 210 37.18 -20.57 5.40
N ALA A 211 37.24 -19.42 4.71
CA ALA A 211 38.43 -18.61 4.52
C ALA A 211 38.27 -17.25 5.24
N ASP A 212 39.33 -16.78 5.86
CA ASP A 212 39.37 -15.43 6.46
C ASP A 212 39.56 -14.38 5.36
N LEU A 213 38.71 -13.37 5.35
CA LEU A 213 38.75 -12.30 4.34
C LEU A 213 39.63 -11.12 4.76
N ASN A 214 39.86 -10.94 6.03
CA ASN A 214 40.65 -9.86 6.56
C ASN A 214 41.68 -10.38 7.57
N THR A 215 42.80 -9.72 7.57
CA THR A 215 43.94 -10.15 8.39
C THR A 215 44.01 -9.42 9.73
N GLN A 216 43.58 -8.18 9.82
CA GLN A 216 43.62 -7.42 11.06
C GLN A 216 42.57 -6.32 11.10
N PRO A 217 41.78 -6.19 12.17
CA PRO A 217 41.00 -4.97 12.41
C PRO A 217 41.95 -3.81 12.74
N PRO A 218 41.55 -2.56 12.46
CA PRO A 218 42.30 -1.39 12.93
C PRO A 218 42.53 -1.44 14.44
N SER A 219 43.64 -0.89 14.93
CA SER A 219 43.98 -0.86 16.36
C SER A 219 42.81 -0.27 17.17
N GLY A 220 42.32 -1.02 18.16
CA GLY A 220 41.23 -0.60 19.04
C GLY A 220 39.84 -1.07 18.67
N SER A 221 39.63 -1.71 17.51
CA SER A 221 38.32 -2.28 17.10
C SER A 221 38.41 -3.79 16.96
N ARG A 222 37.51 -4.50 17.60
CA ARG A 222 37.45 -5.98 17.55
C ARG A 222 36.21 -6.55 16.92
N ASP A 223 35.15 -5.75 16.76
CA ASP A 223 33.86 -6.21 16.30
C ASP A 223 33.50 -5.63 14.93
N VAL A 224 32.88 -6.47 14.08
CA VAL A 224 32.25 -6.02 12.86
C VAL A 224 30.92 -5.37 13.23
N SER A 225 30.74 -4.11 12.89
CA SER A 225 29.53 -3.35 13.22
C SER A 225 28.45 -3.44 12.14
N ALA A 226 28.85 -3.82 10.93
CA ALA A 226 27.94 -4.08 9.80
C ALA A 226 28.68 -4.93 8.75
N LEU A 227 27.94 -5.78 8.06
CA LEU A 227 28.41 -6.67 6.99
C LEU A 227 27.31 -6.80 5.97
N ASP A 228 27.64 -6.82 4.68
CA ASP A 228 26.71 -7.15 3.61
C ASP A 228 27.42 -7.80 2.41
N LEU A 229 26.63 -8.48 1.56
CA LEU A 229 27.14 -9.29 0.44
C LEU A 229 26.22 -9.14 -0.77
N ALA A 230 26.82 -8.91 -1.94
CA ALA A 230 26.13 -9.00 -3.22
C ALA A 230 26.90 -9.90 -4.18
N VAL A 231 26.19 -10.56 -5.10
CA VAL A 231 26.79 -11.35 -6.20
C VAL A 231 26.20 -10.87 -7.51
N ALA A 232 27.05 -10.38 -8.40
CA ALA A 232 26.65 -9.89 -9.71
C ALA A 232 26.28 -11.04 -10.67
N LYS A 233 25.63 -10.69 -11.77
CA LYS A 233 25.14 -11.66 -12.76
C LYS A 233 26.25 -12.52 -13.37
N ASP A 234 27.46 -12.00 -13.48
CA ASP A 234 28.63 -12.75 -13.96
C ASP A 234 29.23 -13.69 -12.89
N GLY A 235 28.72 -13.63 -11.66
CA GLY A 235 29.17 -14.41 -10.53
C GLY A 235 30.28 -13.77 -9.71
N THR A 236 30.67 -12.53 -10.01
CA THR A 236 31.56 -11.74 -9.15
C THR A 236 30.85 -11.47 -7.83
N ALA A 237 31.51 -11.77 -6.71
CA ALA A 237 31.02 -11.48 -5.37
C ALA A 237 31.68 -10.22 -4.82
N LEU A 238 30.88 -9.34 -4.17
CA LEU A 238 31.32 -8.17 -3.44
C LEU A 238 30.87 -8.30 -2.00
N VAL A 239 31.81 -8.25 -1.06
CA VAL A 239 31.53 -8.12 0.37
C VAL A 239 31.93 -6.73 0.86
N VAL A 240 31.07 -6.13 1.65
CA VAL A 240 31.33 -4.82 2.30
C VAL A 240 31.10 -4.93 3.80
N TRP A 241 31.96 -4.30 4.58
CA TRP A 241 31.78 -4.26 6.03
C TRP A 241 32.42 -3.03 6.67
N GLN A 242 32.08 -2.78 7.91
CA GLN A 242 32.71 -1.80 8.77
C GLN A 242 33.05 -2.45 10.11
N TRP A 243 34.25 -2.18 10.64
CA TRP A 243 34.52 -2.45 12.04
C TRP A 243 34.02 -1.32 12.93
N GLN A 244 33.63 -1.67 14.13
CA GLN A 244 33.29 -0.69 15.15
C GLN A 244 34.42 0.34 15.31
N ALA A 245 34.07 1.64 15.37
CA ALA A 245 34.98 2.77 15.42
C ALA A 245 35.93 2.93 14.19
N SER A 246 35.76 2.16 13.12
CA SER A 246 36.45 2.39 11.85
C SER A 246 35.90 3.60 11.12
N LYS A 247 36.80 4.38 10.50
CA LYS A 247 36.42 5.54 9.67
C LYS A 247 36.34 5.18 8.18
N ALA A 248 36.21 3.91 7.85
CA ALA A 248 36.10 3.44 6.48
C ALA A 248 35.21 2.21 6.38
N VAL A 249 34.47 2.12 5.29
CA VAL A 249 33.83 0.89 4.80
C VAL A 249 34.83 0.16 3.93
N VAL A 250 35.07 -1.09 4.25
CA VAL A 250 35.97 -1.97 3.50
C VAL A 250 35.19 -2.75 2.45
N ALA A 251 35.75 -2.89 1.25
CA ALA A 251 35.17 -3.68 0.18
C ALA A 251 36.17 -4.65 -0.42
N LEU A 252 35.81 -5.92 -0.49
CA LEU A 252 36.56 -6.97 -1.19
C LEU A 252 35.71 -7.61 -2.28
N GLU A 253 36.36 -7.98 -3.34
CA GLU A 253 35.78 -8.72 -4.45
C GLU A 253 36.40 -10.08 -4.66
N LYS A 254 35.59 -11.00 -5.20
CA LYS A 254 36.03 -12.28 -5.71
C LYS A 254 35.42 -12.53 -7.09
N ALA A 255 36.29 -12.53 -8.10
CA ALA A 255 35.87 -12.87 -9.45
C ALA A 255 35.47 -14.36 -9.56
N PRO A 256 34.62 -14.73 -10.52
CA PRO A 256 34.27 -16.12 -10.76
C PRO A 256 35.49 -16.99 -10.99
N GLY A 257 35.62 -18.10 -10.25
CA GLY A 257 36.73 -19.02 -10.35
C GLY A 257 38.05 -18.55 -9.69
N ALA A 258 38.12 -17.32 -9.18
CA ALA A 258 39.29 -16.86 -8.43
C ALA A 258 39.45 -17.63 -7.12
N SER A 259 40.69 -17.92 -6.75
CA SER A 259 41.04 -18.56 -5.47
C SER A 259 40.99 -17.60 -4.28
N ALA A 260 41.27 -16.30 -4.53
CA ALA A 260 41.40 -15.31 -3.48
C ALA A 260 40.43 -14.13 -3.66
N TRP A 261 40.13 -13.46 -2.55
CA TRP A 261 39.47 -12.16 -2.51
C TRP A 261 40.51 -11.04 -2.69
N THR A 262 40.16 -9.99 -3.39
CA THR A 262 40.99 -8.82 -3.65
C THR A 262 40.35 -7.56 -3.08
N ALA A 263 41.16 -6.72 -2.44
CA ALA A 263 40.65 -5.41 -2.01
C ALA A 263 40.40 -4.53 -3.23
N VAL A 264 39.21 -3.92 -3.29
CA VAL A 264 38.85 -3.06 -4.42
C VAL A 264 38.70 -1.61 -4.03
N GLU A 265 38.25 -1.31 -2.81
CA GLU A 265 38.06 0.06 -2.35
C GLU A 265 37.96 0.11 -0.83
N ASN A 266 38.31 1.26 -0.26
CA ASN A 266 37.96 1.65 1.10
C ASN A 266 37.26 3.00 1.02
N PHE A 267 35.94 3.00 1.28
CA PHE A 267 35.17 4.22 1.25
C PHE A 267 35.37 4.98 2.57
N PRO A 268 35.94 6.19 2.56
CA PRO A 268 36.11 6.96 3.77
C PRO A 268 34.78 7.44 4.32
N VAL A 269 34.58 7.28 5.62
CA VAL A 269 33.37 7.73 6.35
C VAL A 269 33.80 8.59 7.55
N PRO A 270 34.34 9.78 7.32
CA PRO A 270 34.89 10.62 8.37
C PRO A 270 33.80 11.03 9.37
N GLY A 271 34.06 10.83 10.65
CA GLY A 271 33.15 11.22 11.72
C GLY A 271 31.99 10.25 11.98
N VAL A 272 31.93 9.09 11.30
CA VAL A 272 30.85 8.11 11.44
C VAL A 272 31.32 6.88 12.18
N ASP A 273 30.71 6.58 13.31
CA ASP A 273 30.98 5.35 14.06
C ASP A 273 30.26 4.13 13.50
N LEU A 274 29.16 4.33 12.76
CA LEU A 274 28.33 3.27 12.20
C LEU A 274 27.78 3.65 10.82
N ALA A 275 28.54 3.35 9.76
CA ALA A 275 28.15 3.66 8.38
C ALA A 275 27.18 2.63 7.76
N ARG A 276 26.99 1.47 8.34
CA ARG A 276 26.04 0.41 7.93
C ARG A 276 26.02 0.16 6.42
N PRO A 277 27.12 -0.25 5.79
CA PRO A 277 27.17 -0.43 4.35
C PRO A 277 26.18 -1.49 3.89
N LYS A 278 25.58 -1.25 2.71
CA LYS A 278 24.72 -2.16 1.97
C LYS A 278 25.20 -2.30 0.54
N ALA A 279 25.30 -3.53 0.05
CA ALA A 279 25.73 -3.85 -1.29
C ALA A 279 24.59 -4.48 -2.10
N PHE A 280 24.42 -4.05 -3.34
CA PHE A 280 23.43 -4.58 -4.25
C PHE A 280 24.04 -4.82 -5.62
N ALA A 281 23.65 -5.92 -6.26
CA ALA A 281 24.06 -6.21 -7.63
C ALA A 281 23.12 -5.51 -8.61
N GLY A 282 23.69 -4.86 -9.61
CA GLY A 282 22.93 -4.25 -10.70
C GLY A 282 22.39 -5.30 -11.70
N PRO A 283 21.25 -5.07 -12.36
CA PRO A 283 20.64 -6.02 -13.28
C PRO A 283 21.47 -6.30 -14.53
N GLN A 284 22.38 -5.39 -14.89
CA GLN A 284 23.31 -5.53 -16.00
C GLN A 284 24.72 -5.96 -15.54
N GLY A 285 24.88 -6.37 -14.29
CA GLY A 285 26.15 -6.59 -13.62
C GLY A 285 26.64 -5.30 -12.93
N GLY A 286 27.81 -5.39 -12.26
CA GLY A 286 28.31 -4.32 -11.41
C GLY A 286 27.59 -4.24 -10.07
N PHE A 287 27.89 -3.19 -9.30
CA PHE A 287 27.44 -3.06 -7.92
C PHE A 287 27.05 -1.63 -7.58
N ASP A 288 26.03 -1.51 -6.73
CA ASP A 288 25.64 -0.30 -6.02
C ASP A 288 25.94 -0.49 -4.52
N VAL A 289 26.66 0.45 -3.90
CA VAL A 289 26.95 0.44 -2.46
C VAL A 289 26.37 1.70 -1.84
N PHE A 290 25.60 1.51 -0.79
CA PHE A 290 25.04 2.57 0.03
C PHE A 290 25.66 2.53 1.42
N TYR A 291 25.85 3.69 2.04
CA TYR A 291 26.37 3.81 3.40
C TYR A 291 26.02 5.17 4.02
N ASP A 292 26.03 5.24 5.34
CA ASP A 292 25.72 6.47 6.08
C ASP A 292 26.98 7.30 6.32
N ASP A 293 26.89 8.64 6.20
CA ASP A 293 27.94 9.59 6.57
C ASP A 293 27.54 10.58 7.67
N ASN A 294 26.66 10.20 8.60
CA ASN A 294 26.02 10.99 9.66
C ASN A 294 24.91 11.96 9.20
N ALA A 295 25.02 12.52 8.01
CA ALA A 295 24.06 13.52 7.50
C ALA A 295 23.30 13.01 6.29
N HIS A 296 23.91 12.11 5.52
CA HIS A 296 23.42 11.70 4.23
C HIS A 296 23.46 10.19 4.06
N LEU A 297 22.54 9.68 3.28
CA LEU A 297 22.66 8.37 2.65
C LEU A 297 23.56 8.52 1.42
N MET A 298 24.77 8.01 1.50
CA MET A 298 25.74 8.04 0.42
C MET A 298 25.57 6.86 -0.52
N HIS A 299 25.84 7.07 -1.78
CA HIS A 299 25.81 6.05 -2.82
C HIS A 299 27.05 6.14 -3.72
N THR A 300 27.63 4.99 -4.01
CA THR A 300 28.63 4.82 -5.06
C THR A 300 28.29 3.60 -5.90
N ARG A 301 28.71 3.62 -7.16
CA ARG A 301 28.42 2.55 -8.11
C ARG A 301 29.68 2.17 -8.88
N ARG A 302 29.79 0.88 -9.17
CA ARG A 302 30.69 0.37 -10.17
C ARG A 302 29.90 -0.37 -11.25
N SER A 303 30.00 0.12 -12.49
CA SER A 303 29.35 -0.52 -13.63
C SER A 303 29.99 -1.86 -13.98
N ALA A 304 29.26 -2.74 -14.65
CA ALA A 304 29.82 -4.01 -15.15
C ALA A 304 31.07 -3.77 -16.02
N GLY A 305 32.11 -4.52 -15.74
CA GLY A 305 33.40 -4.40 -16.46
C GLY A 305 34.24 -3.16 -16.13
N ALA A 306 33.73 -2.23 -15.33
CA ALA A 306 34.51 -1.08 -14.88
C ALA A 306 35.47 -1.49 -13.74
N THR A 307 36.66 -0.88 -13.74
CA THR A 307 37.67 -1.07 -12.68
C THR A 307 37.57 -0.03 -11.58
N GLN A 308 36.87 1.09 -11.84
CA GLN A 308 36.76 2.23 -10.94
C GLN A 308 35.36 2.38 -10.40
N TRP A 309 35.24 2.77 -9.15
CA TRP A 309 34.00 3.19 -8.53
C TRP A 309 33.68 4.65 -8.88
N SER A 310 32.40 4.98 -8.98
CA SER A 310 32.01 6.37 -9.10
C SER A 310 32.33 7.15 -7.83
N THR A 311 32.59 8.44 -7.95
CA THR A 311 32.71 9.30 -6.76
C THR A 311 31.41 9.18 -5.95
N PRO A 312 31.49 8.91 -4.62
CA PRO A 312 30.32 8.85 -3.77
C PRO A 312 29.50 10.14 -3.82
N ARG A 313 28.17 10.02 -3.87
CA ARG A 313 27.23 11.15 -3.89
C ARG A 313 26.11 10.90 -2.89
N SER A 314 25.56 11.98 -2.33
CA SER A 314 24.34 11.90 -1.53
C SER A 314 23.19 11.41 -2.38
N ALA A 315 22.52 10.34 -1.94
CA ALA A 315 21.25 9.86 -2.48
C ALA A 315 20.07 10.52 -1.75
N ALA A 316 20.22 10.80 -0.45
CA ALA A 316 19.21 11.48 0.34
C ALA A 316 19.86 12.19 1.54
N ASP A 317 19.46 13.43 1.79
CA ASP A 317 19.80 14.15 3.00
C ASP A 317 18.95 13.61 4.15
N TYR A 318 19.58 13.44 5.33
CA TYR A 318 18.93 12.86 6.52
C TYR A 318 18.41 11.40 6.33
N GLY A 319 18.82 10.71 5.25
CA GLY A 319 18.55 9.30 5.04
C GLY A 319 19.52 8.40 5.81
N SER A 320 19.13 7.16 6.03
CA SER A 320 19.99 6.14 6.62
C SER A 320 19.75 4.78 5.97
N THR A 321 20.82 4.00 5.82
CA THR A 321 20.72 2.62 5.30
C THR A 321 19.86 1.72 6.18
N SER A 322 19.74 2.01 7.48
CA SER A 322 18.90 1.23 8.38
C SER A 322 17.40 1.43 8.12
N GLY A 323 17.02 2.50 7.45
CA GLY A 323 15.62 2.82 7.11
C GLY A 323 15.32 2.81 5.62
N MET A 324 16.28 2.46 4.76
CA MET A 324 16.08 2.41 3.32
C MET A 324 15.60 1.03 2.85
N THR A 325 14.85 1.03 1.76
CA THR A 325 14.48 -0.19 1.02
C THR A 325 15.68 -0.72 0.23
N ALA A 326 15.59 -1.98 -0.20
CA ALA A 326 16.44 -2.43 -1.30
C ALA A 326 16.24 -1.51 -2.52
N PRO A 327 17.31 -1.19 -3.27
CA PRO A 327 17.18 -0.40 -4.49
C PRO A 327 16.35 -1.14 -5.53
N VAL A 328 15.45 -0.40 -6.16
CA VAL A 328 14.58 -0.91 -7.20
C VAL A 328 15.05 -0.39 -8.55
N HIS A 329 15.45 -1.30 -9.46
CA HIS A 329 15.80 -0.93 -10.83
C HIS A 329 14.55 -0.80 -11.69
N LEU A 330 14.35 0.37 -12.30
CA LEU A 330 13.25 0.64 -13.21
C LEU A 330 13.59 0.19 -14.64
N PRO A 331 12.61 -0.09 -15.50
CA PRO A 331 12.85 -0.55 -16.87
C PRO A 331 13.65 0.42 -17.75
N ASN A 332 13.60 1.72 -17.46
CA ASN A 332 14.40 2.74 -18.13
C ASN A 332 15.86 2.82 -17.60
N GLY A 333 16.24 1.93 -16.68
CA GLY A 333 17.55 1.88 -16.05
C GLY A 333 17.73 2.81 -14.85
N ASP A 334 16.75 3.63 -14.51
CA ASP A 334 16.80 4.46 -13.30
C ASP A 334 16.82 3.59 -12.04
N LEU A 335 17.40 4.11 -10.98
CA LEU A 335 17.47 3.44 -9.68
C LEU A 335 16.59 4.19 -8.69
N PHE A 336 15.58 3.51 -8.15
CA PHE A 336 14.68 4.04 -7.14
C PHE A 336 15.06 3.50 -5.75
N VAL A 337 15.07 4.37 -4.76
CA VAL A 337 15.17 4.00 -3.34
C VAL A 337 14.13 4.76 -2.54
N ALA A 338 13.64 4.16 -1.47
CA ALA A 338 12.75 4.80 -0.51
C ALA A 338 13.19 4.51 0.92
N GLY A 339 12.71 5.27 1.87
CA GLY A 339 13.01 5.03 3.26
C GLY A 339 12.12 5.83 4.20
N GLY A 340 12.22 5.50 5.50
CA GLY A 340 11.53 6.18 6.57
C GLY A 340 12.52 6.82 7.51
N PRO A 341 12.46 8.12 7.75
CA PRO A 341 13.23 8.74 8.80
C PRO A 341 12.55 8.44 10.15
N GLY A 342 13.32 8.05 11.14
CA GLY A 342 12.79 7.74 12.49
C GLY A 342 12.00 8.87 13.17
N TYR A 343 12.02 10.08 12.62
CA TYR A 343 11.42 11.29 13.21
C TYR A 343 10.67 12.20 12.24
N ALA A 344 10.66 11.94 10.93
CA ALA A 344 10.04 12.83 9.95
C ALA A 344 8.63 12.41 9.53
N THR A 345 7.98 13.30 8.82
CA THR A 345 6.54 13.38 8.58
C THR A 345 6.06 12.64 7.34
N GLY A 346 6.77 11.60 6.88
CA GLY A 346 6.37 10.79 5.72
C GLY A 346 7.52 9.92 5.20
N PRO A 347 7.24 8.90 4.37
CA PRO A 347 8.29 8.18 3.67
C PRO A 347 8.97 9.11 2.68
N TRP A 348 10.29 8.98 2.55
CA TRP A 348 11.06 9.68 1.53
C TRP A 348 11.39 8.74 0.37
N TYR A 349 11.70 9.31 -0.79
CA TYR A 349 12.24 8.59 -1.93
C TYR A 349 13.27 9.42 -2.68
N ALA A 350 14.13 8.75 -3.42
CA ALA A 350 15.05 9.37 -4.36
C ALA A 350 15.18 8.50 -5.62
N VAL A 351 15.42 9.14 -6.76
CA VAL A 351 15.62 8.47 -8.04
C VAL A 351 16.94 8.91 -8.64
N ARG A 352 17.79 7.94 -9.00
CA ARG A 352 19.02 8.19 -9.75
C ARG A 352 18.76 7.95 -11.23
N SER A 353 18.94 8.98 -12.03
CA SER A 353 18.79 8.86 -13.48
C SER A 353 19.87 7.97 -14.08
N ALA A 354 19.47 6.99 -14.88
CA ALA A 354 20.40 6.18 -15.67
C ALA A 354 21.15 7.00 -16.71
N ALA A 355 20.48 7.99 -17.33
CA ALA A 355 21.05 8.81 -18.40
C ALA A 355 22.14 9.75 -17.91
N THR A 356 21.96 10.38 -16.74
CA THR A 356 22.89 11.39 -16.22
C THR A 356 23.76 10.90 -15.07
N GLY A 357 23.39 9.79 -14.45
CA GLY A 357 24.02 9.29 -13.23
C GLY A 357 23.78 10.15 -11.99
N ALA A 358 22.97 11.21 -12.09
CA ALA A 358 22.67 12.11 -11.00
C ALA A 358 21.46 11.62 -10.20
N TRP A 359 21.49 11.84 -8.88
CA TRP A 359 20.34 11.73 -8.02
C TRP A 359 19.46 12.95 -8.19
N GLN A 360 18.15 12.73 -8.33
CA GLN A 360 17.18 13.80 -8.16
C GLN A 360 17.12 14.18 -6.68
N PRO A 361 16.80 15.43 -6.34
CA PRO A 361 16.58 15.79 -4.95
C PRO A 361 15.61 14.83 -4.29
N TYR A 362 15.95 14.36 -3.09
CA TYR A 362 15.04 13.50 -2.35
C TYR A 362 13.73 14.25 -2.06
N ALA A 363 12.63 13.53 -2.07
CA ALA A 363 11.32 14.12 -1.84
C ALA A 363 10.50 13.29 -0.85
N GLN A 364 9.61 13.96 -0.14
CA GLN A 364 8.59 13.36 0.71
C GLN A 364 7.24 13.57 0.03
N PRO A 365 6.72 12.58 -0.71
CA PRO A 365 5.50 12.75 -1.50
C PRO A 365 4.25 12.92 -0.64
N PHE A 366 4.32 12.50 0.63
CA PHE A 366 3.21 12.57 1.58
C PHE A 366 3.69 13.23 2.87
N SER A 367 2.97 14.25 3.30
CA SER A 367 3.14 14.82 4.64
C SER A 367 2.20 14.10 5.59
N THR A 368 2.73 13.25 6.45
CA THR A 368 1.99 12.71 7.58
C THR A 368 2.52 13.37 8.85
N HIS A 369 1.66 13.75 9.80
CA HIS A 369 2.13 14.26 11.10
C HIS A 369 2.54 13.12 12.06
N LYS A 370 2.79 11.92 11.53
CA LYS A 370 3.03 10.69 12.29
C LYS A 370 4.40 10.12 11.94
N LYS A 371 4.99 9.41 12.89
CA LYS A 371 6.28 8.72 12.66
C LYS A 371 6.12 7.63 11.61
N VAL A 372 7.03 7.61 10.65
CA VAL A 372 7.15 6.54 9.65
C VAL A 372 8.27 5.60 10.08
N ARG A 373 8.00 4.32 9.99
CA ARG A 373 8.95 3.26 10.32
C ARG A 373 8.82 2.12 9.31
N ALA A 374 9.89 1.35 9.16
CA ALA A 374 9.89 0.12 8.39
C ALA A 374 9.25 0.30 7.01
N VAL A 375 9.98 0.87 6.08
CA VAL A 375 9.59 1.05 4.69
C VAL A 375 10.09 -0.12 3.86
N ASP A 376 9.28 -0.61 2.92
CA ASP A 376 9.69 -1.59 1.92
C ASP A 376 9.15 -1.22 0.54
N ALA A 377 9.80 -1.69 -0.52
CA ALA A 377 9.43 -1.36 -1.89
C ALA A 377 9.69 -2.52 -2.87
N ALA A 378 8.76 -2.72 -3.79
CA ALA A 378 8.93 -3.65 -4.90
C ALA A 378 8.44 -3.05 -6.21
N ALA A 379 9.13 -3.38 -7.31
CA ALA A 379 8.73 -2.97 -8.64
C ALA A 379 8.10 -4.13 -9.42
N THR A 380 7.22 -3.75 -10.34
CA THR A 380 6.76 -4.62 -11.41
C THR A 380 7.63 -4.44 -12.65
N SER A 381 7.59 -5.40 -13.58
CA SER A 381 8.28 -5.31 -14.87
C SER A 381 7.85 -4.09 -15.70
N GLY A 382 6.68 -3.52 -15.42
CA GLY A 382 6.18 -2.31 -16.08
C GLY A 382 6.66 -1.00 -15.44
N GLY A 383 7.62 -1.04 -14.51
CA GLY A 383 8.19 0.15 -13.88
C GLY A 383 7.30 0.83 -12.84
N THR A 384 6.28 0.14 -12.39
CA THR A 384 5.46 0.57 -11.26
C THR A 384 6.11 0.10 -9.96
N VAL A 385 6.37 1.02 -9.01
CA VAL A 385 6.92 0.72 -7.70
C VAL A 385 5.83 0.85 -6.66
N THR A 386 5.61 -0.19 -5.90
CA THR A 386 4.78 -0.14 -4.69
C THR A 386 5.66 0.06 -3.50
N VAL A 387 5.37 1.08 -2.71
CA VAL A 387 6.04 1.35 -1.44
C VAL A 387 5.04 1.12 -0.32
N THR A 388 5.45 0.37 0.69
CA THR A 388 4.67 0.12 1.90
C THR A 388 5.44 0.57 3.12
N TRP A 389 4.74 1.04 4.14
CA TRP A 389 5.37 1.52 5.37
C TRP A 389 4.46 1.37 6.58
N ARG A 390 5.05 1.41 7.73
CA ARG A 390 4.33 1.51 8.99
C ARG A 390 4.39 2.95 9.48
N GLU A 391 3.23 3.52 9.82
CA GLU A 391 3.16 4.86 10.41
C GLU A 391 2.26 4.89 11.64
N GLY A 392 2.51 5.83 12.52
CA GLY A 392 1.72 6.04 13.74
C GLY A 392 2.57 6.47 14.92
N TYR A 393 1.90 6.66 16.05
CA TYR A 393 2.56 6.82 17.34
C TYR A 393 2.75 5.44 17.99
N SER A 394 3.70 5.33 18.94
CA SER A 394 3.97 4.06 19.63
C SER A 394 2.67 3.47 20.20
N GLY A 395 2.38 2.22 19.80
CA GLY A 395 1.15 1.53 20.18
C GLY A 395 -0.09 1.87 19.35
N GLU A 396 0.00 2.74 18.33
CA GLU A 396 -1.09 3.07 17.40
C GLU A 396 -0.62 3.07 15.95
N GLU A 397 0.30 2.18 15.63
CA GLU A 397 0.89 2.08 14.31
C GLU A 397 0.05 1.22 13.37
N TYR A 398 0.02 1.58 12.11
CA TYR A 398 -0.73 0.89 11.06
C TYR A 398 0.05 0.84 9.74
N THR A 399 -0.32 -0.11 8.90
CA THR A 399 0.32 -0.33 7.61
C THR A 399 -0.32 0.52 6.52
N MET A 400 0.52 1.18 5.74
CA MET A 400 0.17 2.02 4.60
C MET A 400 0.84 1.51 3.34
N ALA A 401 0.29 1.85 2.18
CA ALA A 401 0.92 1.65 0.88
C ALA A 401 0.61 2.81 -0.07
N ALA A 402 1.51 3.06 -1.01
CA ALA A 402 1.31 3.93 -2.16
C ALA A 402 2.08 3.41 -3.36
N VAL A 403 1.73 3.90 -4.53
CA VAL A 403 2.31 3.46 -5.79
C VAL A 403 2.97 4.62 -6.51
N PHE A 404 4.20 4.41 -6.96
CA PHE A 404 4.95 5.32 -7.81
C PHE A 404 4.99 4.80 -9.24
N LYS A 405 4.66 5.63 -10.22
CA LYS A 405 4.73 5.30 -11.64
C LYS A 405 4.98 6.55 -12.48
N GLY A 406 5.98 6.51 -13.32
CA GLY A 406 6.27 7.61 -14.27
C GLY A 406 6.47 8.98 -13.62
N GLY A 407 7.10 9.04 -12.44
CA GLY A 407 7.32 10.30 -11.70
C GLY A 407 6.14 10.73 -10.82
N THR A 408 5.03 10.02 -10.81
CA THR A 408 3.83 10.37 -10.04
C THR A 408 3.51 9.36 -8.95
N TRP A 409 2.86 9.81 -7.88
CA TRP A 409 2.42 9.00 -6.76
C TRP A 409 0.90 8.86 -6.72
N SER A 410 0.42 7.67 -6.37
CA SER A 410 -0.96 7.53 -5.93
C SER A 410 -1.15 8.13 -4.53
N ALA A 411 -2.40 8.43 -4.15
CA ALA A 411 -2.70 8.71 -2.76
C ALA A 411 -2.27 7.54 -1.86
N PRO A 412 -1.74 7.82 -0.65
CA PRO A 412 -1.41 6.78 0.31
C PRO A 412 -2.68 6.12 0.83
N ARG A 413 -2.60 4.81 1.03
CA ARG A 413 -3.72 4.02 1.50
C ARG A 413 -3.36 3.20 2.72
N ARG A 414 -4.25 3.15 3.71
CA ARG A 414 -4.15 2.24 4.83
C ARG A 414 -4.59 0.83 4.42
N LEU A 415 -3.73 -0.16 4.66
CA LEU A 415 -4.01 -1.58 4.40
C LEU A 415 -4.52 -2.29 5.66
N SER A 416 -3.99 -1.92 6.84
CA SER A 416 -4.42 -2.51 8.10
C SER A 416 -5.83 -2.06 8.47
N ALA A 417 -6.57 -2.91 9.17
CA ALA A 417 -7.89 -2.54 9.70
C ALA A 417 -7.79 -1.32 10.60
N THR A 418 -8.88 -0.56 10.66
CA THR A 418 -8.92 0.70 11.42
C THR A 418 -8.92 0.50 12.92
N THR A 419 -9.39 -0.66 13.38
CA THR A 419 -9.35 -1.08 14.78
C THR A 419 -8.12 -1.89 15.13
N ALA A 420 -7.30 -2.27 14.12
CA ALA A 420 -6.10 -3.04 14.31
C ALA A 420 -4.85 -2.17 14.25
N ARG A 421 -3.78 -2.65 14.86
CA ARG A 421 -2.45 -2.04 14.94
C ARG A 421 -1.44 -2.98 14.31
N SER A 422 -0.33 -2.44 13.84
CA SER A 422 0.79 -3.19 13.24
C SER A 422 2.03 -3.06 14.08
N THR A 423 2.76 -4.16 14.31
CA THR A 423 4.03 -4.16 15.04
C THR A 423 5.25 -4.43 14.16
N GLY A 424 5.10 -5.28 13.16
CA GLY A 424 6.17 -5.69 12.26
C GLY A 424 6.43 -4.71 11.12
N ALA A 425 7.53 -4.93 10.41
CA ALA A 425 7.78 -4.27 9.13
C ALA A 425 6.84 -4.85 8.07
N PRO A 426 6.03 -4.03 7.37
CA PRO A 426 5.30 -4.53 6.23
C PRO A 426 6.29 -4.88 5.11
N GLN A 427 6.01 -5.95 4.38
CA GLN A 427 6.84 -6.44 3.28
C GLN A 427 6.05 -6.45 1.99
N VAL A 428 6.69 -6.10 0.88
CA VAL A 428 6.05 -6.12 -0.43
C VAL A 428 6.89 -6.85 -1.46
N ALA A 429 6.25 -7.69 -2.27
CA ALA A 429 6.87 -8.33 -3.44
C ALA A 429 5.88 -8.36 -4.60
N ALA A 430 6.40 -8.40 -5.83
CA ALA A 430 5.58 -8.56 -7.04
C ALA A 430 5.39 -10.04 -7.37
N ASP A 431 4.17 -10.44 -7.71
CA ASP A 431 3.89 -11.80 -8.20
C ASP A 431 4.16 -11.94 -9.72
N ALA A 432 3.97 -13.14 -10.25
CA ALA A 432 4.19 -13.45 -11.67
C ALA A 432 3.35 -12.60 -12.65
N LEU A 433 2.26 -12.01 -12.18
CA LEU A 433 1.40 -11.11 -12.97
C LEU A 433 1.81 -9.63 -12.78
N GLY A 434 2.89 -9.37 -12.05
CA GLY A 434 3.35 -8.03 -11.73
C GLY A 434 2.45 -7.32 -10.70
N ARG A 435 1.63 -8.05 -9.95
CA ARG A 435 0.79 -7.47 -8.90
C ARG A 435 1.57 -7.42 -7.59
N PRO A 436 1.60 -6.27 -6.90
CA PRO A 436 2.20 -6.21 -5.57
C PRO A 436 1.38 -7.05 -4.58
N VAL A 437 2.07 -7.78 -3.74
CA VAL A 437 1.52 -8.48 -2.58
C VAL A 437 2.19 -7.93 -1.35
N VAL A 438 1.42 -7.47 -0.40
CA VAL A 438 1.92 -6.93 0.87
C VAL A 438 1.55 -7.87 2.00
N LEU A 439 2.49 -8.14 2.90
CA LEU A 439 2.29 -8.85 4.16
C LEU A 439 2.56 -7.91 5.32
N TRP A 440 1.75 -7.98 6.38
CA TRP A 440 1.95 -7.22 7.61
C TRP A 440 1.32 -7.92 8.81
N ASP A 441 1.79 -7.62 10.02
CA ASP A 441 1.20 -8.11 11.26
C ASP A 441 0.02 -7.23 11.70
N GLU A 442 -1.00 -7.84 12.25
CA GLU A 442 -2.09 -7.13 12.91
C GLU A 442 -2.37 -7.67 14.31
N TYR A 443 -2.69 -6.76 15.21
CA TYR A 443 -3.20 -7.06 16.54
C TYR A 443 -4.27 -6.05 16.96
N ARG A 444 -5.11 -6.45 17.92
CA ARG A 444 -6.11 -5.58 18.53
C ARG A 444 -5.93 -5.54 20.04
N LEU A 445 -6.31 -4.42 20.66
CA LEU A 445 -6.49 -4.35 22.11
C LEU A 445 -7.93 -4.73 22.46
N THR A 446 -8.10 -5.53 23.50
CA THR A 446 -9.41 -5.79 24.08
C THR A 446 -9.85 -4.60 24.92
N ALA A 447 -11.10 -4.59 25.38
CA ALA A 447 -11.61 -3.58 26.33
C ALA A 447 -10.84 -3.54 27.67
N THR A 448 -10.06 -4.57 27.96
CA THR A 448 -9.20 -4.67 29.16
C THR A 448 -7.72 -4.50 28.84
N ASP A 449 -7.40 -3.83 27.71
CA ASP A 449 -6.04 -3.57 27.21
C ASP A 449 -5.17 -4.82 26.99
N SER A 450 -5.79 -5.99 26.91
CA SER A 450 -5.08 -7.21 26.51
C SER A 450 -4.86 -7.23 25.02
N ILE A 451 -3.66 -7.64 24.57
CA ILE A 451 -3.31 -7.74 23.16
C ILE A 451 -3.88 -9.05 22.60
N VAL A 452 -4.67 -8.93 21.54
CA VAL A 452 -5.12 -10.07 20.73
C VAL A 452 -4.47 -9.97 19.37
N LEU A 453 -3.63 -10.95 19.02
CA LEU A 453 -2.98 -11.03 17.72
C LEU A 453 -3.98 -11.51 16.68
N ASP A 454 -4.20 -10.71 15.64
CA ASP A 454 -5.04 -11.09 14.48
C ASP A 454 -4.27 -11.90 13.43
N GLY A 455 -2.96 -12.07 13.63
CA GLY A 455 -2.08 -12.82 12.73
C GLY A 455 -1.47 -11.95 11.63
N VAL A 456 -0.81 -12.63 10.68
CA VAL A 456 -0.22 -11.98 9.51
C VAL A 456 -1.29 -11.83 8.44
N GLN A 457 -1.52 -10.60 8.03
CA GLN A 457 -2.49 -10.23 6.99
C GLN A 457 -1.80 -10.09 5.64
N GLN A 458 -2.57 -10.17 4.56
CA GLN A 458 -2.10 -9.88 3.21
C GLN A 458 -3.10 -9.03 2.44
N ALA A 459 -2.58 -8.22 1.51
CA ALA A 459 -3.36 -7.59 0.46
C ALA A 459 -2.59 -7.64 -0.86
N THR A 460 -3.29 -7.65 -1.96
CA THR A 460 -2.73 -7.56 -3.30
C THR A 460 -3.59 -6.65 -4.15
N THR A 461 -2.98 -5.97 -5.11
CA THR A 461 -3.78 -5.26 -6.10
C THR A 461 -4.48 -6.29 -6.99
N THR A 462 -5.74 -6.10 -7.21
CA THR A 462 -6.51 -6.91 -8.14
C THR A 462 -6.56 -6.20 -9.48
N SER A 463 -6.39 -6.93 -10.58
CA SER A 463 -6.74 -6.43 -11.92
C SER A 463 -8.26 -6.49 -12.16
N ARG A 464 -9.03 -6.55 -11.09
CA ARG A 464 -10.48 -6.68 -11.16
C ARG A 464 -11.08 -5.53 -11.94
N ALA A 465 -12.01 -5.82 -12.83
CA ALA A 465 -12.90 -4.82 -13.37
C ALA A 465 -13.56 -4.05 -12.23
N LEU A 466 -13.84 -2.76 -12.43
CA LEU A 466 -14.64 -2.00 -11.46
C LEU A 466 -15.90 -2.81 -11.17
N PRO A 467 -16.29 -3.02 -9.89
CA PRO A 467 -17.56 -3.67 -9.61
C PRO A 467 -18.65 -2.85 -10.25
N GLY A 468 -19.67 -3.53 -10.74
CA GLY A 468 -20.89 -2.86 -11.15
C GLY A 468 -21.38 -1.97 -10.01
N TRP A 469 -21.94 -0.84 -10.33
CA TRP A 469 -22.59 0.02 -9.34
C TRP A 469 -23.59 -0.78 -8.52
N GLY A 470 -23.42 -0.80 -7.19
CA GLY A 470 -24.32 -1.50 -6.28
C GLY A 470 -24.01 -3.00 -6.06
N ASP A 471 -22.93 -3.57 -6.62
CA ASP A 471 -22.53 -4.95 -6.31
C ASP A 471 -21.90 -5.02 -4.90
N TYR A 472 -22.74 -5.36 -3.90
CA TYR A 472 -22.31 -5.49 -2.50
C TYR A 472 -21.96 -6.92 -2.10
N THR A 473 -22.35 -7.92 -2.89
CA THR A 473 -22.07 -9.33 -2.60
C THR A 473 -20.85 -9.85 -3.33
N ASP A 474 -20.28 -9.04 -4.23
CA ASP A 474 -19.11 -9.39 -5.02
C ASP A 474 -19.34 -10.58 -5.97
N ASP A 475 -20.56 -10.71 -6.47
CA ASP A 475 -20.97 -11.77 -7.39
C ASP A 475 -20.99 -11.32 -8.87
N GLY A 476 -20.62 -10.05 -9.12
CA GLY A 476 -20.58 -9.44 -10.46
C GLY A 476 -21.93 -8.85 -10.90
N LYS A 477 -22.92 -8.77 -10.01
CA LYS A 477 -24.26 -8.23 -10.28
C LYS A 477 -24.62 -7.16 -9.27
N PRO A 478 -25.41 -6.16 -9.67
CA PRO A 478 -25.90 -5.16 -8.72
C PRO A 478 -26.88 -5.78 -7.70
N ASP A 479 -26.77 -5.31 -6.47
CA ASP A 479 -27.64 -5.66 -5.35
C ASP A 479 -28.50 -4.47 -4.94
N LEU A 480 -29.65 -4.73 -4.37
CA LEU A 480 -30.53 -3.71 -3.82
C LEU A 480 -30.40 -3.67 -2.30
N LEU A 481 -30.12 -2.49 -1.76
CA LEU A 481 -30.20 -2.27 -0.32
C LEU A 481 -31.63 -1.97 0.11
N GLY A 482 -32.07 -2.56 1.21
CA GLY A 482 -33.37 -2.32 1.78
C GLY A 482 -33.36 -2.30 3.30
N ARG A 483 -34.29 -1.59 3.91
CA ARG A 483 -34.44 -1.50 5.36
C ARG A 483 -35.81 -1.95 5.81
N ASP A 484 -35.84 -2.81 6.85
CA ASP A 484 -37.05 -3.16 7.61
C ASP A 484 -36.95 -2.60 9.04
N GLY A 485 -37.51 -1.44 9.29
CA GLY A 485 -37.30 -0.75 10.59
C GLY A 485 -35.85 -0.43 10.85
N THR A 486 -35.20 -1.16 11.77
CA THR A 486 -33.76 -0.98 12.10
C THR A 486 -32.81 -1.86 11.26
N GLY A 487 -33.31 -2.92 10.64
CA GLY A 487 -32.49 -3.87 9.90
C GLY A 487 -32.08 -3.37 8.51
N LEU A 488 -30.81 -3.48 8.16
CA LEU A 488 -30.32 -3.37 6.78
C LEU A 488 -30.35 -4.76 6.16
N LYS A 489 -30.86 -4.85 4.94
CA LYS A 489 -30.91 -6.07 4.14
C LYS A 489 -30.28 -5.85 2.79
N VAL A 490 -29.61 -6.87 2.26
CA VAL A 490 -29.18 -6.94 0.87
C VAL A 490 -30.05 -7.93 0.12
N TYR A 491 -30.51 -7.53 -1.06
CA TYR A 491 -31.27 -8.35 -1.98
C TYR A 491 -30.43 -8.55 -3.23
N THR A 492 -29.88 -9.75 -3.39
CA THR A 492 -28.99 -10.05 -4.53
C THR A 492 -29.77 -10.06 -5.83
N GLY A 493 -29.22 -9.38 -6.82
CA GLY A 493 -29.75 -9.32 -8.18
C GLY A 493 -29.47 -10.62 -8.95
N THR A 494 -30.48 -11.10 -9.68
CA THR A 494 -30.27 -12.00 -10.82
C THR A 494 -30.80 -11.26 -12.03
N ALA A 495 -30.32 -11.54 -13.24
CA ALA A 495 -30.69 -10.80 -14.46
C ALA A 495 -32.15 -10.30 -14.58
N THR A 496 -33.09 -10.79 -13.81
CA THR A 496 -34.55 -10.41 -13.85
C THR A 496 -35.24 -10.47 -12.50
N LYS A 497 -34.55 -10.86 -11.41
CA LYS A 497 -35.22 -11.13 -10.11
C LYS A 497 -34.31 -10.70 -8.96
N LEU A 498 -34.93 -10.35 -7.84
CA LEU A 498 -34.30 -10.14 -6.57
C LEU A 498 -34.46 -11.37 -5.67
N SER A 499 -33.43 -11.81 -4.99
CA SER A 499 -33.47 -12.88 -3.98
C SER A 499 -34.25 -12.44 -2.74
N ALA A 500 -34.51 -13.36 -1.83
CA ALA A 500 -34.96 -13.01 -0.47
C ALA A 500 -33.80 -12.26 0.25
N GLY A 501 -34.12 -11.08 0.80
CA GLY A 501 -33.11 -10.23 1.43
C GLY A 501 -32.49 -10.86 2.68
N LYS A 502 -31.18 -10.86 2.74
CA LYS A 502 -30.40 -11.28 3.91
C LYS A 502 -30.15 -10.07 4.82
N ARG A 503 -30.52 -10.20 6.11
CA ARG A 503 -30.21 -9.15 7.11
C ARG A 503 -28.72 -9.17 7.43
N THR A 504 -28.10 -7.99 7.41
CA THR A 504 -26.66 -7.82 7.61
C THR A 504 -26.33 -7.06 8.89
N SER A 505 -27.00 -5.95 9.16
CA SER A 505 -26.70 -5.07 10.30
C SER A 505 -27.94 -4.34 10.79
N SER A 506 -27.79 -3.67 11.93
CA SER A 506 -28.87 -2.85 12.52
C SER A 506 -28.44 -1.39 12.65
N TRP A 507 -29.37 -0.49 12.35
CA TRP A 507 -29.19 0.96 12.37
C TRP A 507 -30.30 1.65 13.14
N PRO A 508 -30.07 2.80 13.79
CA PRO A 508 -31.12 3.55 14.48
C PRO A 508 -32.29 3.85 13.55
N THR A 509 -33.50 3.86 14.11
CA THR A 509 -34.72 4.25 13.37
C THR A 509 -34.55 5.64 12.77
N GLY A 510 -34.95 5.86 11.51
CA GLY A 510 -34.80 7.13 10.80
C GLY A 510 -33.41 7.36 10.18
N THR A 511 -32.46 6.42 10.31
CA THR A 511 -31.19 6.49 9.57
C THR A 511 -31.43 6.29 8.10
N LEU A 512 -30.89 7.17 7.25
CA LEU A 512 -30.79 7.01 5.81
C LEU A 512 -29.55 6.20 5.48
N VAL A 513 -29.68 5.13 4.72
CA VAL A 513 -28.59 4.30 4.21
C VAL A 513 -28.70 4.29 2.69
N LEU A 514 -27.67 4.68 1.97
CA LEU A 514 -27.66 4.77 0.51
C LEU A 514 -26.48 4.00 -0.07
N PRO A 515 -26.65 3.38 -1.23
CA PRO A 515 -25.53 2.97 -2.06
C PRO A 515 -24.58 4.17 -2.31
N TYR A 516 -23.29 3.92 -2.16
CA TYR A 516 -22.27 4.84 -2.59
C TYR A 516 -21.23 4.04 -3.38
N GLY A 517 -20.66 4.62 -4.41
CA GLY A 517 -19.58 3.98 -5.14
C GLY A 517 -18.30 3.91 -4.29
N ASP A 518 -17.21 3.68 -4.93
CA ASP A 518 -15.89 3.58 -4.30
C ASP A 518 -15.40 4.97 -3.84
N LEU A 519 -15.34 5.21 -2.51
CA LEU A 519 -14.83 6.44 -1.92
C LEU A 519 -13.30 6.43 -1.81
N ASP A 520 -12.72 5.29 -1.44
CA ASP A 520 -11.32 5.18 -1.06
C ASP A 520 -10.43 4.54 -2.13
N GLY A 521 -10.98 4.18 -3.28
CA GLY A 521 -10.27 3.65 -4.44
C GLY A 521 -10.07 2.13 -4.40
N ASP A 522 -10.82 1.41 -3.54
CA ASP A 522 -10.65 -0.03 -3.36
C ASP A 522 -11.47 -0.91 -4.30
N ARG A 523 -12.26 -0.30 -5.18
CA ARG A 523 -13.20 -0.92 -6.13
C ARG A 523 -14.30 -1.76 -5.46
N CYS A 524 -14.52 -1.58 -4.18
CA CYS A 524 -15.71 -2.07 -3.52
C CYS A 524 -16.73 -0.92 -3.46
N ASN A 525 -18.00 -1.27 -3.49
CA ASN A 525 -19.04 -0.26 -3.30
C ASN A 525 -19.17 0.07 -1.82
N ASP A 526 -19.10 1.35 -1.50
CA ASP A 526 -19.23 1.87 -0.15
C ASP A 526 -20.68 2.21 0.19
N VAL A 527 -20.93 2.54 1.45
CA VAL A 527 -22.26 2.86 1.94
C VAL A 527 -22.26 4.24 2.59
N PHE A 528 -23.12 5.14 2.07
CA PHE A 528 -23.38 6.41 2.72
C PHE A 528 -24.48 6.26 3.78
N VAL A 529 -24.27 6.87 4.94
CA VAL A 529 -25.21 6.84 6.06
C VAL A 529 -25.42 8.26 6.60
N ARG A 530 -26.70 8.69 6.74
CA ARG A 530 -27.06 9.87 7.50
C ARG A 530 -27.91 9.48 8.70
N TYR A 531 -27.42 9.79 9.86
CA TYR A 531 -28.13 9.53 11.13
C TYR A 531 -29.30 10.51 11.37
N PRO A 532 -30.26 10.16 12.24
CA PRO A 532 -31.45 11.00 12.47
C PRO A 532 -31.14 12.42 12.96
N LYS A 533 -30.01 12.60 13.66
CA LYS A 533 -29.55 13.91 14.15
C LYS A 533 -28.74 14.70 13.12
N GLY A 534 -28.67 14.27 11.85
CA GLY A 534 -28.00 14.97 10.78
C GLY A 534 -26.53 14.57 10.56
N GLU A 535 -25.90 13.80 11.44
CA GLU A 535 -24.55 13.33 11.22
C GLU A 535 -24.49 12.45 9.96
N ALA A 536 -23.56 12.76 9.06
CA ALA A 536 -23.37 12.07 7.78
C ALA A 536 -21.98 11.39 7.73
N ARG A 537 -21.97 10.13 7.30
CA ARG A 537 -20.78 9.28 7.21
C ARG A 537 -20.79 8.48 5.92
N VAL A 538 -19.60 8.18 5.39
CA VAL A 538 -19.42 7.09 4.41
C VAL A 538 -18.64 5.97 5.08
N TYR A 539 -19.11 4.76 4.87
CA TYR A 539 -18.51 3.53 5.37
C TYR A 539 -17.83 2.84 4.21
N PRO A 540 -16.48 2.95 4.09
CA PRO A 540 -15.72 2.10 3.20
C PRO A 540 -15.94 0.64 3.56
N THR A 541 -16.35 -0.15 2.59
CA THR A 541 -16.63 -1.57 2.79
C THR A 541 -15.55 -2.42 2.15
N VAL A 542 -15.45 -3.67 2.57
CA VAL A 542 -14.71 -4.68 1.81
C VAL A 542 -15.65 -5.29 0.78
N CYS A 543 -15.13 -5.68 -0.39
CA CYS A 543 -15.94 -6.35 -1.39
C CYS A 543 -16.61 -7.62 -0.81
N GLY A 544 -17.89 -7.79 -1.07
CA GLY A 544 -18.70 -8.87 -0.50
C GLY A 544 -19.18 -8.62 0.94
N GLY A 545 -18.98 -7.41 1.50
CA GLY A 545 -19.37 -7.05 2.85
C GLY A 545 -20.24 -5.80 2.94
N LEU A 546 -21.05 -5.72 3.97
CA LEU A 546 -21.80 -4.52 4.36
C LEU A 546 -21.40 -4.06 5.76
N PRO A 547 -21.38 -2.74 6.00
CA PRO A 547 -20.95 -2.20 7.28
C PRO A 547 -22.03 -2.35 8.36
N ASP A 548 -21.60 -2.23 9.60
CA ASP A 548 -22.43 -1.97 10.77
C ASP A 548 -22.06 -0.59 11.38
N GLN A 549 -22.70 -0.23 12.50
CA GLN A 549 -22.48 1.05 13.15
C GLN A 549 -21.06 1.21 13.70
N GLN A 550 -20.36 0.13 14.05
CA GLN A 550 -19.02 0.09 14.60
C GLN A 550 -17.94 0.03 13.50
N SER A 551 -18.35 -0.24 12.27
CA SER A 551 -17.43 -0.29 11.13
C SER A 551 -16.74 1.05 10.93
N PHE A 552 -15.53 1.01 10.40
CA PHE A 552 -14.80 2.23 10.05
C PHE A 552 -15.62 3.10 9.13
N HIS A 553 -15.53 4.40 9.33
CA HIS A 553 -16.25 5.39 8.53
C HIS A 553 -15.46 6.68 8.40
N VAL A 554 -15.67 7.34 7.28
CA VAL A 554 -15.25 8.73 7.05
C VAL A 554 -16.40 9.63 7.43
N LYS A 555 -16.19 10.52 8.40
CA LYS A 555 -17.18 11.52 8.77
C LYS A 555 -17.24 12.62 7.71
N VAL A 556 -18.40 12.74 7.06
CA VAL A 556 -18.64 13.77 6.04
C VAL A 556 -19.04 15.08 6.70
N SER A 557 -19.94 15.02 7.69
CA SER A 557 -20.41 16.19 8.43
C SER A 557 -20.98 15.81 9.78
N SER A 558 -20.92 16.75 10.73
CA SER A 558 -21.60 16.60 12.02
C SER A 558 -23.10 16.89 11.91
N ASP A 559 -23.52 17.68 10.94
CA ASP A 559 -24.92 18.04 10.76
C ASP A 559 -25.29 18.30 9.29
N TRP A 560 -26.11 17.43 8.74
CA TRP A 560 -26.81 17.56 7.46
C TRP A 560 -28.34 17.63 7.63
N SER A 561 -28.82 18.05 8.77
CA SER A 561 -30.26 18.21 9.03
C SER A 561 -30.91 19.26 8.10
N GLY A 562 -30.14 20.21 7.61
CA GLY A 562 -30.58 21.21 6.65
C GLY A 562 -30.82 20.68 5.22
N TYR A 563 -30.51 19.38 4.95
CA TYR A 563 -30.79 18.74 3.68
C TYR A 563 -31.98 17.76 3.83
N ASP A 564 -33.02 17.95 3.04
CA ASP A 564 -34.18 17.05 3.00
C ASP A 564 -33.96 15.83 2.09
N THR A 565 -33.04 15.93 1.14
CA THR A 565 -32.73 14.90 0.18
C THR A 565 -31.21 14.71 0.04
N VAL A 566 -30.77 13.45 0.05
CA VAL A 566 -29.42 13.03 -0.32
C VAL A 566 -29.56 11.88 -1.31
N VAL A 567 -28.82 11.91 -2.41
CA VAL A 567 -28.73 10.85 -3.40
C VAL A 567 -27.28 10.67 -3.86
N SER A 568 -26.92 9.46 -4.26
CA SER A 568 -25.61 9.13 -4.82
C SER A 568 -25.77 8.69 -6.28
N PRO A 569 -25.66 9.61 -7.23
CA PRO A 569 -25.91 9.33 -8.64
C PRO A 569 -24.71 8.72 -9.38
N GLY A 570 -23.61 8.44 -8.69
CA GLY A 570 -22.31 8.14 -9.32
C GLY A 570 -21.55 9.41 -9.64
N ASP A 571 -20.67 9.35 -10.63
CA ASP A 571 -19.87 10.51 -11.08
C ASP A 571 -20.74 11.51 -11.84
N VAL A 572 -20.95 12.70 -11.25
CA VAL A 572 -21.63 13.84 -11.90
C VAL A 572 -20.66 14.99 -12.20
N THR A 573 -19.42 14.90 -11.74
CA THR A 573 -18.37 15.89 -11.99
C THR A 573 -17.51 15.57 -13.20
N GLY A 574 -17.52 14.33 -13.69
CA GLY A 574 -16.72 13.86 -14.82
C GLY A 574 -15.29 13.49 -14.42
N ASP A 575 -15.01 13.33 -13.12
CA ASP A 575 -13.67 13.00 -12.63
C ASP A 575 -13.46 11.47 -12.41
N GLY A 576 -14.45 10.65 -12.76
CA GLY A 576 -14.43 9.19 -12.67
C GLY A 576 -14.71 8.65 -11.26
N ARG A 577 -15.13 9.49 -10.30
CA ARG A 577 -15.43 9.13 -8.92
C ARG A 577 -16.89 9.36 -8.58
N ALA A 578 -17.44 8.55 -7.70
CA ALA A 578 -18.80 8.74 -7.22
C ALA A 578 -18.93 10.00 -6.34
N ASP A 579 -19.99 10.76 -6.55
CA ASP A 579 -20.30 12.00 -5.84
C ASP A 579 -21.60 11.88 -5.04
N LEU A 580 -21.86 12.86 -4.17
CA LEU A 580 -23.15 13.01 -3.48
C LEU A 580 -23.88 14.26 -3.95
N LEU A 581 -25.18 14.15 -4.19
CA LEU A 581 -26.09 15.28 -4.39
C LEU A 581 -26.93 15.48 -3.13
N THR A 582 -27.06 16.75 -2.71
CA THR A 582 -27.90 17.13 -1.56
C THR A 582 -28.82 18.26 -1.94
N ARG A 583 -30.09 18.21 -1.50
CA ARG A 583 -31.03 19.30 -1.66
C ARG A 583 -31.23 20.05 -0.35
N SER A 584 -31.03 21.35 -0.36
CA SER A 584 -31.32 22.22 0.79
C SER A 584 -32.81 22.29 1.04
N ALA A 585 -33.26 21.95 2.26
CA ALA A 585 -34.66 21.98 2.67
C ALA A 585 -35.25 23.41 2.61
N SER A 586 -34.46 24.42 2.95
CA SER A 586 -34.92 25.81 3.03
C SER A 586 -34.97 26.53 1.68
N THR A 587 -34.10 26.16 0.72
CA THR A 587 -33.96 26.90 -0.54
C THR A 587 -34.30 26.08 -1.79
N GLY A 588 -34.47 24.76 -1.66
CA GLY A 588 -34.63 23.86 -2.80
C GLY A 588 -33.43 23.82 -3.75
N LYS A 589 -32.29 24.39 -3.39
CA LYS A 589 -31.06 24.34 -4.18
C LYS A 589 -30.42 22.96 -4.07
N LEU A 590 -29.89 22.49 -5.19
CA LEU A 590 -29.17 21.25 -5.30
C LEU A 590 -27.65 21.50 -5.27
N TYR A 591 -26.93 20.77 -4.45
CA TYR A 591 -25.46 20.86 -4.31
C TYR A 591 -24.79 19.52 -4.56
N VAL A 592 -23.58 19.57 -5.16
CA VAL A 592 -22.68 18.44 -5.30
C VAL A 592 -21.62 18.49 -4.22
N TYR A 593 -21.38 17.38 -3.55
CA TYR A 593 -20.18 17.10 -2.78
C TYR A 593 -19.32 16.13 -3.58
N ALA A 594 -18.33 16.69 -4.29
CA ALA A 594 -17.46 15.90 -5.14
C ALA A 594 -16.45 15.10 -4.29
N ASN A 595 -16.24 13.83 -4.64
CA ASN A 595 -15.19 13.00 -4.07
C ASN A 595 -13.81 13.63 -4.35
N ASN A 596 -12.97 13.75 -3.33
CA ASN A 596 -11.65 14.40 -3.44
C ASN A 596 -10.54 13.42 -3.88
N GLY A 597 -10.85 12.12 -4.06
CA GLY A 597 -9.89 11.09 -4.40
C GLY A 597 -8.93 10.68 -3.26
N ALA A 598 -9.15 11.22 -2.05
CA ALA A 598 -8.34 10.96 -0.87
C ALA A 598 -9.20 10.45 0.32
N GLY A 599 -10.29 9.74 0.01
CA GLY A 599 -11.21 9.19 1.01
C GLY A 599 -12.13 10.23 1.67
N GLY A 600 -12.40 11.36 1.03
CA GLY A 600 -13.26 12.42 1.54
C GLY A 600 -13.94 13.22 0.42
N PHE A 601 -14.44 14.41 0.75
CA PHE A 601 -15.19 15.25 -0.16
C PHE A 601 -14.58 16.67 -0.27
N LYS A 602 -14.71 17.26 -1.45
CA LYS A 602 -14.41 18.66 -1.70
C LYS A 602 -15.53 19.56 -1.09
N ALA A 603 -15.26 20.86 -0.94
CA ALA A 603 -16.31 21.82 -0.61
C ALA A 603 -17.47 21.72 -1.61
N ARG A 604 -18.71 21.83 -1.12
CA ARG A 604 -19.90 21.72 -1.98
C ARG A 604 -19.92 22.78 -3.07
N SER A 605 -20.38 22.42 -4.26
CA SER A 605 -20.69 23.33 -5.36
C SER A 605 -22.17 23.31 -5.70
N LEU A 606 -22.70 24.40 -6.28
CA LEU A 606 -24.10 24.48 -6.70
C LEU A 606 -24.30 23.70 -8.00
N ALA A 607 -25.20 22.70 -7.98
CA ALA A 607 -25.58 21.92 -9.15
C ALA A 607 -26.81 22.50 -9.87
N GLY A 608 -27.67 23.20 -9.16
CA GLY A 608 -28.86 23.79 -9.74
C GLY A 608 -29.82 24.40 -8.71
N SER A 609 -30.84 25.07 -9.20
CA SER A 609 -31.90 25.69 -8.40
C SER A 609 -33.28 25.23 -8.86
N GLY A 610 -34.31 25.44 -8.03
CA GLY A 610 -35.68 25.08 -8.39
C GLY A 610 -36.08 23.61 -8.14
N PHE A 611 -35.27 22.86 -7.38
CA PHE A 611 -35.59 21.45 -7.06
C PHE A 611 -36.56 21.28 -5.89
N GLY A 612 -36.98 22.35 -5.21
CA GLY A 612 -37.90 22.28 -4.06
C GLY A 612 -39.29 21.77 -4.40
N GLY A 613 -39.73 21.87 -5.66
CA GLY A 613 -41.05 21.37 -6.10
C GLY A 613 -41.13 19.85 -6.34
N TYR A 614 -40.00 19.13 -6.24
CA TYR A 614 -40.00 17.68 -6.46
C TYR A 614 -40.15 16.89 -5.14
N LYS A 615 -41.05 15.94 -5.13
CA LYS A 615 -41.29 15.05 -3.99
C LYS A 615 -40.11 14.12 -3.74
N LYS A 616 -39.45 13.66 -4.81
CA LYS A 616 -38.33 12.73 -4.73
C LYS A 616 -37.32 13.02 -5.84
N LEU A 617 -36.00 12.96 -5.48
CA LEU A 617 -34.89 12.87 -6.42
C LEU A 617 -34.36 11.45 -6.41
N ILE A 618 -33.96 10.91 -7.56
CA ILE A 618 -33.56 9.52 -7.74
C ILE A 618 -32.29 9.51 -8.57
N ALA A 619 -31.26 8.85 -8.09
CA ALA A 619 -30.07 8.54 -8.87
C ALA A 619 -30.47 7.66 -10.07
N ALA A 620 -30.05 8.01 -11.26
CA ALA A 620 -30.54 7.36 -12.46
C ALA A 620 -29.47 6.58 -13.23
N GLY A 621 -28.19 6.85 -12.97
CA GLY A 621 -27.12 6.36 -13.85
C GLY A 621 -27.18 7.05 -15.21
N ASP A 622 -26.42 6.56 -16.18
CA ASP A 622 -26.45 7.02 -17.57
C ASP A 622 -27.64 6.36 -18.30
N LEU A 623 -28.72 7.12 -18.52
CA LEU A 623 -29.95 6.63 -19.14
C LEU A 623 -29.96 6.73 -20.67
N ASP A 624 -29.11 7.56 -21.26
CA ASP A 624 -29.09 7.75 -22.72
C ASP A 624 -27.77 7.37 -23.40
N GLY A 625 -26.84 6.76 -22.65
CA GLY A 625 -25.60 6.22 -23.16
C GLY A 625 -24.55 7.29 -23.51
N ASP A 626 -24.68 8.53 -22.98
CA ASP A 626 -23.74 9.61 -23.26
C ASP A 626 -22.52 9.62 -22.32
N GLY A 627 -22.40 8.63 -21.44
CA GLY A 627 -21.31 8.46 -20.47
C GLY A 627 -21.42 9.34 -19.24
N LYS A 628 -22.55 10.02 -19.01
CA LYS A 628 -22.78 10.93 -17.89
C LYS A 628 -24.01 10.50 -17.09
N ASN A 629 -23.87 10.54 -15.77
CA ASN A 629 -24.96 10.15 -14.90
C ASN A 629 -26.07 11.21 -14.87
N ASP A 630 -27.30 10.73 -15.02
CA ASP A 630 -28.53 11.51 -15.02
C ASP A 630 -29.20 11.53 -13.64
N LEU A 631 -30.13 12.45 -13.46
CA LEU A 631 -30.99 12.57 -12.28
C LEU A 631 -32.43 12.45 -12.69
N LEU A 632 -33.21 11.63 -11.98
CA LEU A 632 -34.66 11.60 -12.10
C LEU A 632 -35.31 12.37 -10.95
N ALA A 633 -36.44 12.98 -11.22
CA ALA A 633 -37.21 13.74 -10.24
C ALA A 633 -38.71 13.50 -10.40
N LEU A 634 -39.37 13.16 -9.30
CA LEU A 634 -40.84 13.01 -9.24
C LEU A 634 -41.44 14.31 -8.71
N ASP A 635 -42.32 14.92 -9.48
CA ASP A 635 -42.94 16.17 -9.08
C ASP A 635 -44.27 15.99 -8.27
N ALA A 636 -44.86 17.12 -7.91
CA ALA A 636 -46.11 17.14 -7.14
C ALA A 636 -47.29 16.46 -7.86
N SER A 637 -47.31 16.52 -9.19
CA SER A 637 -48.35 15.91 -10.07
C SER A 637 -48.08 14.43 -10.34
N ASN A 638 -47.05 13.82 -9.73
CA ASN A 638 -46.61 12.44 -9.97
C ASN A 638 -46.01 12.18 -11.36
N GLU A 639 -45.57 13.22 -12.03
CA GLU A 639 -44.82 13.11 -13.29
C GLU A 639 -43.35 12.83 -13.01
N LEU A 640 -42.76 11.88 -13.74
CA LEU A 640 -41.35 11.54 -13.65
C LEU A 640 -40.57 12.31 -14.72
N TRP A 641 -39.64 13.13 -14.27
CA TRP A 641 -38.78 13.98 -15.10
C TRP A 641 -37.35 13.51 -15.07
N ARG A 642 -36.66 13.60 -16.22
CA ARG A 642 -35.23 13.37 -16.32
C ARG A 642 -34.49 14.69 -16.49
N PHE A 643 -33.38 14.83 -15.77
CA PHE A 643 -32.36 15.86 -15.92
C PHE A 643 -31.08 15.20 -16.42
N ARG A 644 -30.67 15.49 -17.67
CA ARG A 644 -29.43 14.96 -18.23
C ARG A 644 -28.21 15.55 -17.53
N GLY A 645 -27.28 14.72 -17.14
CA GLY A 645 -26.01 15.14 -16.60
C GLY A 645 -25.14 15.85 -17.63
N THR A 646 -24.35 16.84 -17.22
CA THR A 646 -23.37 17.50 -18.06
C THR A 646 -21.96 16.93 -17.90
N GLY A 647 -21.71 16.14 -16.83
CA GLY A 647 -20.38 15.72 -16.40
C GLY A 647 -19.54 16.86 -15.79
N THR A 648 -20.18 17.99 -15.42
CA THR A 648 -19.52 19.17 -14.85
C THR A 648 -20.30 19.71 -13.65
N SER A 649 -20.84 18.85 -12.81
CA SER A 649 -21.65 19.18 -11.62
C SER A 649 -22.99 19.85 -11.93
N ALA A 650 -23.47 19.85 -13.16
CA ALA A 650 -24.70 20.52 -13.57
C ALA A 650 -25.60 19.58 -14.38
N PHE A 651 -26.85 20.00 -14.54
CA PHE A 651 -27.85 19.25 -15.30
C PHE A 651 -28.50 20.13 -16.38
N LYS A 652 -28.87 19.51 -17.51
CA LYS A 652 -29.62 20.16 -18.59
C LYS A 652 -31.10 20.33 -18.18
N PRO A 653 -31.88 21.16 -18.89
CA PRO A 653 -33.32 21.27 -18.68
C PRO A 653 -34.03 19.90 -18.70
N ARG A 654 -35.04 19.78 -17.88
CA ARG A 654 -35.79 18.51 -17.70
C ARG A 654 -36.53 18.08 -18.98
N SER A 655 -36.67 16.78 -19.14
CA SER A 655 -37.55 16.13 -20.11
C SER A 655 -38.50 15.17 -19.40
N LEU A 656 -39.75 15.06 -19.89
CA LEU A 656 -40.72 14.15 -19.29
C LEU A 656 -40.38 12.71 -19.66
N VAL A 657 -40.36 11.81 -18.67
CA VAL A 657 -40.18 10.36 -18.84
C VAL A 657 -41.53 9.63 -18.79
N PHE A 658 -42.26 9.87 -17.71
CA PHE A 658 -43.58 9.27 -17.51
C PHE A 658 -44.55 10.32 -16.95
N LYS A 659 -45.79 10.30 -17.50
CA LYS A 659 -46.92 11.05 -17.00
C LYS A 659 -47.69 10.21 -15.98
N ASP A 660 -48.18 10.81 -14.87
CA ASP A 660 -48.99 10.17 -13.83
C ASP A 660 -48.40 8.87 -13.25
N TRP A 661 -47.08 8.74 -13.26
CA TRP A 661 -46.40 7.48 -12.93
C TRP A 661 -46.26 7.20 -11.44
N GLY A 662 -46.05 8.24 -10.63
CA GLY A 662 -45.65 8.10 -9.22
C GLY A 662 -46.77 7.75 -8.25
N THR A 663 -48.03 7.74 -8.68
CA THR A 663 -49.22 7.56 -7.79
C THR A 663 -49.27 6.19 -7.14
N SER A 664 -48.81 5.15 -7.83
CA SER A 664 -48.88 3.76 -7.41
C SER A 664 -47.69 3.32 -6.53
N TYR A 665 -46.62 4.08 -6.52
CA TYR A 665 -45.37 3.66 -5.87
C TYR A 665 -45.14 4.34 -4.53
N LYS A 666 -44.70 3.55 -3.54
CA LYS A 666 -44.29 4.06 -2.23
C LYS A 666 -42.80 4.37 -2.19
N ASP A 667 -42.00 3.67 -3.01
CA ASP A 667 -40.55 3.85 -3.07
C ASP A 667 -40.00 3.51 -4.44
N VAL A 668 -38.89 4.19 -4.82
CA VAL A 668 -38.24 4.05 -6.15
C VAL A 668 -36.76 4.26 -6.03
N VAL A 669 -35.98 3.41 -6.68
CA VAL A 669 -34.50 3.48 -6.79
C VAL A 669 -34.12 3.27 -8.25
N GLY A 670 -33.06 3.94 -8.70
CA GLY A 670 -32.50 3.80 -10.04
C GLY A 670 -30.97 3.68 -10.01
N GLY A 671 -30.38 3.63 -11.19
CA GLY A 671 -28.94 3.60 -11.36
C GLY A 671 -28.31 2.21 -11.29
N LEU A 672 -29.10 1.15 -11.08
CA LEU A 672 -28.63 -0.23 -11.03
C LEU A 672 -28.93 -0.93 -12.36
N ASP A 673 -27.97 -1.65 -12.95
CA ASP A 673 -28.21 -2.55 -14.09
C ASP A 673 -28.63 -3.94 -13.58
N LEU A 674 -29.88 -4.04 -13.11
CA LEU A 674 -30.44 -5.31 -12.62
C LEU A 674 -30.83 -6.27 -13.73
N SER A 675 -31.02 -5.77 -14.94
CA SER A 675 -31.33 -6.59 -16.10
C SER A 675 -30.09 -7.26 -16.71
N GLY A 676 -28.89 -6.72 -16.43
CA GLY A 676 -27.63 -7.21 -16.96
C GLY A 676 -27.38 -6.85 -18.43
N ASP A 677 -28.07 -5.81 -18.95
CA ASP A 677 -27.97 -5.38 -20.36
C ASP A 677 -27.01 -4.21 -20.57
N GLY A 678 -26.31 -3.78 -19.50
CA GLY A 678 -25.36 -2.67 -19.49
C GLY A 678 -26.01 -1.29 -19.33
N ARG A 679 -27.29 -1.21 -19.02
CA ARG A 679 -28.05 0.04 -18.86
C ARG A 679 -28.63 0.15 -17.46
N ALA A 680 -28.75 1.37 -16.98
CA ALA A 680 -29.35 1.62 -15.69
C ALA A 680 -30.86 1.39 -15.71
N ASP A 681 -31.37 0.62 -14.74
CA ASP A 681 -32.78 0.27 -14.55
C ASP A 681 -33.44 1.06 -13.41
N LEU A 682 -34.75 0.94 -13.30
CA LEU A 682 -35.55 1.54 -12.25
C LEU A 682 -36.31 0.44 -11.50
N ILE A 683 -36.10 0.39 -10.18
CA ILE A 683 -36.84 -0.48 -9.26
C ILE A 683 -37.87 0.36 -8.50
N SER A 684 -39.10 -0.08 -8.51
CA SER A 684 -40.19 0.56 -7.76
C SER A 684 -40.93 -0.42 -6.87
N LEU A 685 -41.29 0.01 -5.66
CA LEU A 685 -42.13 -0.72 -4.74
C LEU A 685 -43.53 -0.09 -4.77
N ASP A 686 -44.55 -0.88 -5.05
CA ASP A 686 -45.91 -0.39 -4.98
C ASP A 686 -46.49 -0.43 -3.55
N LYS A 687 -47.68 0.18 -3.39
CA LYS A 687 -48.34 0.27 -2.10
C LYS A 687 -48.91 -1.09 -1.61
N THR A 688 -48.96 -2.08 -2.49
CA THR A 688 -49.43 -3.45 -2.20
C THR A 688 -48.30 -4.40 -1.83
N GLY A 689 -47.06 -3.91 -1.89
CA GLY A 689 -45.85 -4.67 -1.50
C GLY A 689 -45.25 -5.49 -2.63
N HIS A 690 -45.49 -5.14 -3.90
CA HIS A 690 -44.78 -5.73 -5.02
C HIS A 690 -43.60 -4.87 -5.48
N ALA A 691 -42.54 -5.52 -5.94
CA ALA A 691 -41.41 -4.89 -6.59
C ALA A 691 -41.54 -4.97 -8.12
N TRP A 692 -41.30 -3.88 -8.81
CA TRP A 692 -41.39 -3.75 -10.25
C TRP A 692 -40.07 -3.26 -10.84
N LEU A 693 -39.64 -3.84 -11.95
CA LEU A 693 -38.50 -3.49 -12.74
C LEU A 693 -38.91 -2.80 -14.03
N ASN A 694 -38.47 -1.59 -14.29
CA ASN A 694 -38.50 -0.94 -15.59
C ASN A 694 -37.05 -0.92 -16.14
N ARG A 695 -36.81 -1.60 -17.26
CA ARG A 695 -35.49 -1.63 -17.90
C ARG A 695 -35.21 -0.32 -18.60
N GLY A 696 -33.96 0.15 -18.51
CA GLY A 696 -33.49 1.29 -19.27
C GLY A 696 -33.50 0.98 -20.78
N ASN A 697 -34.05 1.87 -21.60
CA ASN A 697 -34.08 1.67 -23.05
C ASN A 697 -32.86 2.23 -23.79
N GLY A 698 -31.92 2.85 -23.08
CA GLY A 698 -30.70 3.47 -23.64
C GLY A 698 -30.94 4.78 -24.42
N HIS A 699 -32.20 5.30 -24.40
CA HIS A 699 -32.58 6.54 -25.06
C HIS A 699 -33.15 7.57 -24.07
N GLY A 700 -32.83 7.37 -22.78
CA GLY A 700 -33.21 8.28 -21.70
C GLY A 700 -34.59 8.02 -21.11
N GLY A 701 -35.18 6.85 -21.34
CA GLY A 701 -36.44 6.38 -20.80
C GLY A 701 -36.34 4.91 -20.41
N PHE A 702 -37.50 4.29 -20.17
CA PHE A 702 -37.62 2.92 -19.70
C PHE A 702 -38.67 2.13 -20.47
N ASP A 703 -38.48 0.83 -20.56
CA ASP A 703 -39.46 -0.11 -21.07
C ASP A 703 -40.62 -0.34 -20.08
N ASN A 704 -41.66 -1.04 -20.54
CA ASN A 704 -42.76 -1.43 -19.67
C ASN A 704 -42.27 -2.26 -18.48
N ARG A 705 -42.87 -2.01 -17.31
CA ARG A 705 -42.50 -2.70 -16.08
C ARG A 705 -42.74 -4.20 -16.13
N THR A 706 -41.87 -4.95 -15.50
CA THR A 706 -42.01 -6.37 -15.21
C THR A 706 -41.91 -6.60 -13.72
N GLN A 707 -42.52 -7.68 -13.19
CA GLN A 707 -42.44 -7.96 -11.75
C GLN A 707 -41.06 -8.48 -11.38
N ALA A 708 -40.38 -7.79 -10.45
CA ALA A 708 -39.06 -8.12 -9.97
C ALA A 708 -39.09 -9.06 -8.76
N GLY A 709 -39.48 -10.31 -8.96
CA GLY A 709 -39.57 -11.32 -7.91
C GLY A 709 -41.01 -11.70 -7.50
N LYS A 710 -41.27 -13.01 -7.32
CA LYS A 710 -42.59 -13.56 -7.14
C LYS A 710 -43.10 -13.65 -5.69
N THR A 711 -42.23 -13.54 -4.68
CA THR A 711 -42.59 -14.07 -3.35
C THR A 711 -42.22 -13.21 -2.15
N THR A 712 -41.63 -12.05 -2.35
CA THR A 712 -41.21 -11.20 -1.22
C THR A 712 -42.27 -10.14 -0.95
N ASN A 713 -42.81 -10.15 0.24
CA ASN A 713 -43.68 -9.05 0.70
C ASN A 713 -42.80 -7.86 1.07
N TRP A 714 -42.84 -6.81 0.25
CA TRP A 714 -42.05 -5.57 0.41
C TRP A 714 -42.83 -4.51 1.24
N SER A 715 -43.95 -4.84 1.87
CA SER A 715 -44.80 -3.85 2.54
C SER A 715 -44.10 -3.07 3.63
N GLY A 716 -43.22 -3.71 4.40
CA GLY A 716 -42.43 -3.10 5.46
C GLY A 716 -41.03 -2.59 5.03
N ILE A 717 -40.68 -2.73 3.75
CA ILE A 717 -39.33 -2.43 3.28
C ILE A 717 -39.25 -1.02 2.69
N ARG A 718 -38.16 -0.31 2.97
CA ARG A 718 -37.70 0.90 2.29
C ARG A 718 -36.46 0.54 1.48
N ILE A 719 -36.44 0.87 0.19
CA ILE A 719 -35.32 0.63 -0.70
C ILE A 719 -34.47 1.90 -0.92
N SER A 720 -33.18 1.69 -1.11
CA SER A 720 -32.22 2.75 -1.35
C SER A 720 -31.09 2.28 -2.26
#